data_825d0d94583bda73574e85ecdf8551e9
#
_entry.id   825d0d94583bda73574e85ecdf8551e9
#
_cell.length_a   1.000
_cell.length_b   1.000
_cell.length_c   1.000
_cell.angle_alpha   90.00
_cell.angle_beta   90.00
_cell.angle_gamma   90.00
#
_symmetry.space_group_name_H-M   'P 1'
#
loop_
_entity.id
_entity.type
_entity.pdbx_description
1 polymer ?
#
loop_
_entity_poly.entity_id
_entity_poly.type
_entity_poly.pdbx_seq_one_letter_code
_entity_poly.pdbx_strand_id
1 'polypeptide(L)'
;MVKVIKNKVFRLLAIVSGLVFSTTVPTNAQDLPLLPEDPAVYHAVMPDGLSCYVAENPYVKGFSDYSIVCRGSGRVLFSMRDVPSSDEAAADSVLIRMMKEVEANAIPSGLAVIACGDLNAGDILRKLRYMSYMIPASGQVEGRSFQSDGQSEVMFEILRDSVCHLSTVVARWNSPRTPKSLMNTVQTAVYDKTVHELGTVVCRRVRKGLRDRGIPVADVSFRHIGSMNMVSDESFRFEVTVKDTDIAEAENVLKAALASVDSHGASAGELMLAEQVYFKELSDSERGFERTNAAYVQMCTRAFLINAPLSSSAQRLDFLTSKSLSAKSREQIFSGIASALIDMPSDTIADIPNAYFDVSDTLSFPSPGPKVKIRSSKKEPLSGGVVWTFSNGFRVLYRKMPTDGVLHYSLAMNGGYAGIPDLASGEGAFMSDYLDLCRISGMKAQDFKRTLQLSGITMDSQVNLSNVMISGQVREGNAALLMKALLAVANERTADQDAVAYHVESERLRLSHAPKDLRGVIDSLMCPDYVYSPYKSSKNLSEGFAAKAEALFARMSSKMNDGVLVLVGDVDEADLKKAILPYVGGFRTREVLPKRTVVQYQPVSGSMTYNVSGSSEMMAVAISSRLPMTSENYMAAEMAALVLEHVVSDALKPYDVQVQLRHARMIYPEDRLGVMIMVHGNVTQEVLGALRRAVAGASEGDVESGYVAACKAYMKHKCAVQMNEPEYWLHAMAMRYLDGKDYTTGYAARIDAVSENDIRKILDLLEKGSRIEYIINSK
;
A
#
# COMPACT_ATOMS: atom_id res chain seq x y z
N MET A 1 -20.74 -5.98 -37.25
CA MET A 1 -19.74 -6.01 -36.17
C MET A 1 -20.01 -4.96 -35.09
N VAL A 2 -20.09 -3.67 -35.37
CA VAL A 2 -20.33 -2.59 -34.37
C VAL A 2 -21.63 -2.77 -33.53
N LYS A 3 -22.70 -3.33 -34.09
CA LYS A 3 -23.97 -3.62 -33.37
C LYS A 3 -23.85 -4.78 -32.38
N VAL A 4 -22.97 -5.75 -32.59
CA VAL A 4 -22.74 -6.90 -31.68
C VAL A 4 -21.90 -6.49 -30.49
N ILE A 5 -20.90 -5.62 -30.72
CA ILE A 5 -19.97 -5.13 -29.68
C ILE A 5 -20.68 -4.25 -28.65
N LYS A 6 -21.55 -3.32 -29.09
CA LYS A 6 -22.40 -2.55 -28.18
C LYS A 6 -23.29 -3.42 -27.29
N ASN A 7 -23.61 -4.63 -27.75
CA ASN A 7 -24.46 -5.57 -26.99
C ASN A 7 -23.74 -6.30 -25.85
N LYS A 8 -22.43 -6.56 -25.91
CA LYS A 8 -21.71 -7.29 -24.83
C LYS A 8 -21.51 -6.43 -23.58
N VAL A 9 -21.00 -5.20 -23.72
CA VAL A 9 -20.84 -4.26 -22.59
C VAL A 9 -22.20 -3.88 -21.99
N PHE A 10 -23.22 -3.67 -22.83
CA PHE A 10 -24.59 -3.43 -22.34
C PHE A 10 -25.18 -4.67 -21.64
N ARG A 11 -24.88 -5.88 -22.10
CA ARG A 11 -25.29 -7.13 -21.41
C ARG A 11 -24.59 -7.30 -20.08
N LEU A 12 -23.28 -6.98 -19.99
CA LEU A 12 -22.49 -6.99 -18.77
C LEU A 12 -23.11 -6.04 -17.72
N LEU A 13 -23.36 -4.79 -18.10
CA LEU A 13 -23.96 -3.80 -17.22
C LEU A 13 -25.43 -4.14 -16.86
N ALA A 14 -26.18 -4.77 -17.77
CA ALA A 14 -27.53 -5.24 -17.51
C ALA A 14 -27.56 -6.42 -16.52
N ILE A 15 -26.59 -7.34 -16.58
CA ILE A 15 -26.43 -8.43 -15.61
C ILE A 15 -26.16 -7.85 -14.21
N VAL A 16 -25.24 -6.91 -14.10
CA VAL A 16 -24.93 -6.24 -12.83
C VAL A 16 -26.14 -5.48 -12.30
N SER A 17 -26.85 -4.74 -13.15
CA SER A 17 -28.07 -3.99 -12.75
C SER A 17 -29.20 -4.91 -12.28
N GLY A 18 -29.47 -5.99 -13.00
CA GLY A 18 -30.55 -6.92 -12.65
C GLY A 18 -30.31 -7.68 -11.35
N LEU A 19 -29.05 -7.99 -11.04
CA LEU A 19 -28.66 -8.75 -9.84
C LEU A 19 -28.46 -7.85 -8.60
N VAL A 20 -27.99 -6.61 -8.78
CA VAL A 20 -27.74 -5.69 -7.66
C VAL A 20 -29.03 -5.01 -7.18
N PHE A 21 -30.00 -4.73 -8.07
CA PHE A 21 -31.15 -3.89 -7.73
C PHE A 21 -32.50 -4.58 -7.71
N SER A 22 -32.61 -5.88 -8.04
CA SER A 22 -33.85 -6.69 -8.01
C SER A 22 -35.06 -6.05 -8.71
N THR A 23 -34.86 -5.07 -9.60
CA THR A 23 -35.90 -4.31 -10.30
C THR A 23 -35.58 -4.19 -11.78
N THR A 24 -36.57 -3.83 -12.58
CA THR A 24 -36.54 -3.69 -14.05
C THR A 24 -35.24 -3.07 -14.57
N VAL A 25 -34.62 -3.73 -15.54
CA VAL A 25 -33.39 -3.23 -16.21
C VAL A 25 -33.60 -1.82 -16.72
N PRO A 26 -32.80 -0.82 -16.27
CA PRO A 26 -32.89 0.54 -16.76
C PRO A 26 -32.61 0.59 -18.27
N THR A 27 -33.45 1.26 -19.01
CA THR A 27 -33.29 1.39 -20.49
C THR A 27 -32.34 2.49 -20.92
N ASN A 28 -32.00 3.42 -20.02
CA ASN A 28 -31.11 4.54 -20.27
C ASN A 28 -30.00 4.63 -19.21
N ALA A 29 -28.80 5.05 -19.61
CA ALA A 29 -27.67 5.26 -18.72
C ALA A 29 -27.91 6.38 -17.66
N GLN A 30 -28.89 7.26 -17.91
CA GLN A 30 -29.26 8.33 -16.99
C GLN A 30 -30.05 7.83 -15.75
N ASP A 31 -30.59 6.61 -15.80
CA ASP A 31 -31.38 6.02 -14.72
C ASP A 31 -30.54 5.12 -13.78
N LEU A 32 -29.22 4.99 -14.04
CA LEU A 32 -28.33 4.18 -13.21
C LEU A 32 -27.88 4.96 -11.97
N PRO A 33 -27.86 4.31 -10.78
CA PRO A 33 -27.41 4.97 -9.57
C PRO A 33 -25.93 5.36 -9.66
N LEU A 34 -25.68 6.61 -9.28
CA LEU A 34 -24.33 7.16 -9.22
C LEU A 34 -23.65 6.77 -7.91
N LEU A 35 -22.35 6.73 -7.94
CA LEU A 35 -21.55 6.62 -6.72
C LEU A 35 -21.68 7.91 -5.89
N PRO A 36 -21.67 7.83 -4.55
CA PRO A 36 -21.68 9.00 -3.70
C PRO A 36 -20.41 9.83 -3.94
N GLU A 37 -20.55 11.15 -4.05
CA GLU A 37 -19.41 12.06 -4.16
C GLU A 37 -18.76 12.29 -2.80
N ASP A 38 -17.46 12.54 -2.81
CA ASP A 38 -16.72 12.90 -1.60
C ASP A 38 -17.21 14.26 -1.09
N PRO A 39 -17.73 14.36 0.15
CA PRO A 39 -18.26 15.60 0.70
C PRO A 39 -17.19 16.70 0.86
N ALA A 40 -15.91 16.34 0.78
CA ALA A 40 -14.81 17.30 0.77
C ALA A 40 -14.62 17.96 -0.61
N VAL A 41 -15.26 17.44 -1.68
CA VAL A 41 -15.08 17.93 -3.05
C VAL A 41 -16.28 18.77 -3.51
N TYR A 42 -16.02 19.98 -3.89
CA TYR A 42 -16.97 20.93 -4.44
C TYR A 42 -16.64 21.17 -5.92
N HIS A 43 -17.63 21.18 -6.78
CA HIS A 43 -17.40 21.51 -8.19
C HIS A 43 -18.46 22.46 -8.72
N ALA A 44 -18.07 23.31 -9.67
CA ALA A 44 -18.95 24.27 -10.33
C ALA A 44 -18.43 24.59 -11.73
N VAL A 45 -19.36 25.01 -12.61
CA VAL A 45 -19.02 25.61 -13.90
C VAL A 45 -19.20 27.12 -13.77
N MET A 46 -18.18 27.86 -14.13
CA MET A 46 -18.15 29.34 -14.07
C MET A 46 -18.86 29.96 -15.26
N PRO A 47 -19.22 31.28 -15.21
CA PRO A 47 -19.97 31.96 -16.27
C PRO A 47 -19.27 31.92 -17.64
N ASP A 48 -17.95 31.87 -17.69
CA ASP A 48 -17.13 31.76 -18.93
C ASP A 48 -17.04 30.31 -19.45
N GLY A 49 -17.64 29.33 -18.75
CA GLY A 49 -17.60 27.90 -19.06
C GLY A 49 -16.45 27.14 -18.39
N LEU A 50 -15.58 27.82 -17.63
CA LEU A 50 -14.48 27.20 -16.88
C LEU A 50 -15.03 26.21 -15.83
N SER A 51 -14.54 24.99 -15.82
CA SER A 51 -14.84 24.02 -14.75
C SER A 51 -13.94 24.28 -13.54
N CYS A 52 -14.51 24.29 -12.35
CA CYS A 52 -13.76 24.47 -11.10
C CYS A 52 -14.03 23.30 -10.16
N TYR A 53 -12.97 22.73 -9.61
CA TYR A 53 -13.00 21.69 -8.58
C TYR A 53 -12.21 22.17 -7.38
N VAL A 54 -12.82 22.11 -6.22
CA VAL A 54 -12.16 22.52 -4.96
C VAL A 54 -12.35 21.40 -3.94
N ALA A 55 -11.25 20.90 -3.36
CA ALA A 55 -11.30 19.89 -2.34
C ALA A 55 -10.75 20.41 -1.01
N GLU A 56 -11.61 20.50 0.00
CA GLU A 56 -11.22 20.76 1.38
C GLU A 56 -10.66 19.48 1.97
N ASN A 57 -9.35 19.23 1.76
CA ASN A 57 -8.74 17.96 2.17
C ASN A 57 -8.70 17.82 3.70
N PRO A 58 -9.51 16.94 4.31
CA PRO A 58 -9.57 16.81 5.76
C PRO A 58 -8.31 16.15 6.36
N TYR A 59 -7.42 15.60 5.53
CA TYR A 59 -6.22 14.89 5.95
C TYR A 59 -4.96 15.76 5.92
N VAL A 60 -5.02 16.92 5.25
CA VAL A 60 -3.90 17.86 5.14
C VAL A 60 -4.27 19.19 5.79
N LYS A 61 -3.37 19.72 6.63
CA LYS A 61 -3.44 21.05 7.23
C LYS A 61 -2.19 21.83 6.90
N GLY A 62 -2.33 23.13 6.75
CA GLY A 62 -1.23 24.05 6.54
C GLY A 62 -0.80 24.24 5.09
N PHE A 63 -1.23 23.38 4.17
CA PHE A 63 -0.81 23.41 2.77
C PHE A 63 -1.97 23.24 1.80
N SER A 64 -1.83 23.87 0.62
CA SER A 64 -2.76 23.72 -0.51
C SER A 64 -2.02 23.60 -1.84
N ASP A 65 -2.62 22.85 -2.76
CA ASP A 65 -2.13 22.60 -4.12
C ASP A 65 -3.10 23.17 -5.15
N TYR A 66 -2.57 23.69 -6.23
CA TYR A 66 -3.33 24.31 -7.33
C TYR A 66 -2.90 23.75 -8.68
N SER A 67 -3.85 23.52 -9.60
CA SER A 67 -3.56 22.98 -10.92
C SER A 67 -4.55 23.47 -11.97
N ILE A 68 -4.11 23.61 -13.23
CA ILE A 68 -4.96 23.82 -14.39
C ILE A 68 -4.78 22.65 -15.35
N VAL A 69 -5.90 22.08 -15.78
CA VAL A 69 -5.92 20.92 -16.69
C VAL A 69 -6.67 21.26 -17.96
N CYS A 70 -6.11 20.89 -19.11
CA CYS A 70 -6.71 21.10 -20.42
C CYS A 70 -7.39 19.83 -20.94
N ARG A 71 -8.68 19.90 -21.29
CA ARG A 71 -9.48 18.79 -21.80
C ARG A 71 -9.00 18.28 -23.15
N GLY A 72 -8.61 19.15 -24.05
CA GLY A 72 -8.19 18.78 -25.40
C GLY A 72 -6.88 18.02 -25.43
N SER A 73 -5.86 18.49 -24.68
CA SER A 73 -4.55 17.84 -24.62
C SER A 73 -4.43 16.78 -23.52
N GLY A 74 -5.29 16.83 -22.48
CA GLY A 74 -5.17 16.02 -21.28
C GLY A 74 -3.98 16.43 -20.40
N ARG A 75 -3.33 17.57 -20.69
CA ARG A 75 -2.13 18.02 -19.99
C ARG A 75 -2.45 18.99 -18.87
N VAL A 76 -1.58 18.99 -17.86
CA VAL A 76 -1.52 20.02 -16.84
C VAL A 76 -0.78 21.23 -17.43
N LEU A 77 -1.44 22.39 -17.47
CA LEU A 77 -0.87 23.65 -17.97
C LEU A 77 -0.19 24.45 -16.87
N PHE A 78 -0.67 24.31 -15.64
CA PHE A 78 -0.16 24.99 -14.46
C PHE A 78 -0.22 24.05 -13.26
N SER A 79 0.81 24.06 -12.42
CA SER A 79 0.81 23.35 -11.15
C SER A 79 1.63 24.10 -10.11
N MET A 80 1.10 24.24 -8.93
CA MET A 80 1.79 24.80 -7.77
C MET A 80 1.41 23.97 -6.54
N ARG A 81 2.39 23.47 -5.81
CA ARG A 81 2.22 22.58 -4.66
C ARG A 81 2.74 23.23 -3.39
N ASP A 82 2.27 22.70 -2.25
CA ASP A 82 2.73 23.04 -0.92
C ASP A 82 2.69 24.56 -0.62
N VAL A 83 1.65 25.24 -1.14
CA VAL A 83 1.41 26.66 -0.84
C VAL A 83 0.94 26.77 0.60
N PRO A 84 1.62 27.54 1.48
CA PRO A 84 1.20 27.72 2.87
C PRO A 84 -0.19 28.32 2.97
N SER A 85 -1.13 27.64 3.60
CA SER A 85 -2.53 28.07 3.72
C SER A 85 -2.72 29.26 4.68
N SER A 86 -1.74 29.51 5.54
CA SER A 86 -1.73 30.68 6.42
C SER A 86 -1.39 32.00 5.71
N ASP A 87 -0.86 31.94 4.49
CA ASP A 87 -0.54 33.10 3.66
C ASP A 87 -1.65 33.32 2.60
N GLU A 88 -2.66 34.09 3.01
CA GLU A 88 -3.80 34.43 2.15
C GLU A 88 -3.36 35.22 0.91
N ALA A 89 -2.32 36.05 1.01
CA ALA A 89 -1.79 36.82 -0.10
C ALA A 89 -1.07 35.94 -1.13
N ALA A 90 -0.36 34.89 -0.65
CA ALA A 90 0.25 33.89 -1.53
C ALA A 90 -0.83 33.10 -2.28
N ALA A 91 -1.87 32.64 -1.60
CA ALA A 91 -2.99 31.91 -2.22
C ALA A 91 -3.71 32.78 -3.26
N ASP A 92 -3.98 34.04 -2.97
CA ASP A 92 -4.60 34.96 -3.92
C ASP A 92 -3.69 35.23 -5.13
N SER A 93 -2.40 35.39 -4.92
CA SER A 93 -1.42 35.53 -6.01
C SER A 93 -1.43 34.32 -6.95
N VAL A 94 -1.53 33.10 -6.40
CA VAL A 94 -1.65 31.87 -7.19
C VAL A 94 -2.94 31.88 -8.02
N LEU A 95 -4.10 32.20 -7.42
CA LEU A 95 -5.37 32.26 -8.13
C LEU A 95 -5.34 33.30 -9.27
N ILE A 96 -4.80 34.48 -9.04
CA ILE A 96 -4.64 35.52 -10.07
C ILE A 96 -3.76 35.02 -11.22
N ARG A 97 -2.66 34.33 -10.91
CA ARG A 97 -1.78 33.75 -11.92
C ARG A 97 -2.47 32.66 -12.73
N MET A 98 -3.25 31.80 -12.06
CA MET A 98 -4.04 30.76 -12.73
C MET A 98 -5.07 31.37 -13.69
N MET A 99 -5.79 32.41 -13.26
CA MET A 99 -6.79 33.05 -14.13
C MET A 99 -6.17 33.78 -15.33
N LYS A 100 -4.96 34.32 -15.20
CA LYS A 100 -4.19 34.84 -16.36
C LYS A 100 -3.83 33.72 -17.34
N GLU A 101 -3.48 32.54 -16.83
CA GLU A 101 -3.21 31.37 -17.67
C GLU A 101 -4.47 30.89 -18.39
N VAL A 102 -5.64 30.91 -17.71
CA VAL A 102 -6.95 30.60 -18.31
C VAL A 102 -7.27 31.59 -19.42
N GLU A 103 -7.08 32.89 -19.17
CA GLU A 103 -7.29 33.95 -20.17
C GLU A 103 -6.38 33.79 -21.42
N ALA A 104 -5.10 33.45 -21.17
CA ALA A 104 -4.13 33.26 -22.27
C ALA A 104 -4.47 32.06 -23.18
N ASN A 105 -5.18 31.05 -22.67
CA ASN A 105 -5.57 29.86 -23.44
C ASN A 105 -6.89 30.01 -24.25
N ALA A 106 -7.57 31.15 -24.16
CA ALA A 106 -8.70 31.59 -25.01
C ALA A 106 -9.96 30.67 -25.04
N ILE A 107 -9.99 29.50 -24.40
CA ILE A 107 -11.14 28.58 -24.40
C ILE A 107 -11.38 28.04 -22.99
N PRO A 108 -12.00 28.84 -22.09
CA PRO A 108 -12.22 28.44 -20.68
C PRO A 108 -13.02 27.13 -20.53
N SER A 109 -14.00 26.86 -21.40
CA SER A 109 -14.81 25.66 -21.36
C SER A 109 -14.02 24.34 -21.54
N GLY A 110 -12.82 24.45 -22.13
CA GLY A 110 -11.86 23.32 -22.26
C GLY A 110 -10.90 23.18 -21.11
N LEU A 111 -11.03 23.99 -20.06
CA LEU A 111 -10.11 24.02 -18.93
C LEU A 111 -10.81 23.68 -17.62
N ALA A 112 -10.06 23.12 -16.69
CA ALA A 112 -10.46 23.00 -15.29
C ALA A 112 -9.41 23.59 -14.37
N VAL A 113 -9.84 24.42 -13.43
CA VAL A 113 -9.08 24.88 -12.28
C VAL A 113 -9.35 23.92 -11.13
N ILE A 114 -8.30 23.42 -10.50
CA ILE A 114 -8.36 22.49 -9.38
C ILE A 114 -7.58 23.12 -8.22
N ALA A 115 -8.20 23.21 -7.03
CA ALA A 115 -7.57 23.67 -5.80
C ALA A 115 -7.86 22.65 -4.68
N CYS A 116 -6.84 22.17 -3.99
CA CYS A 116 -6.99 21.14 -2.97
C CYS A 116 -6.15 21.45 -1.72
N GLY A 117 -6.65 21.15 -0.54
CA GLY A 117 -5.88 21.28 0.68
C GLY A 117 -6.60 21.92 1.85
N ASP A 118 -5.83 22.58 2.71
CA ASP A 118 -6.35 23.38 3.84
C ASP A 118 -6.83 24.76 3.34
N LEU A 119 -8.01 24.75 2.76
CA LEU A 119 -8.63 25.94 2.16
C LEU A 119 -10.14 25.92 2.38
N ASN A 120 -10.81 27.05 2.15
CA ASN A 120 -12.25 27.16 2.17
C ASN A 120 -12.80 27.13 0.74
N ALA A 121 -13.56 26.10 0.40
CA ALA A 121 -14.08 25.91 -0.96
C ALA A 121 -15.03 27.03 -1.39
N GLY A 122 -15.88 27.52 -0.46
CA GLY A 122 -16.82 28.60 -0.73
C GLY A 122 -16.09 29.90 -1.11
N ASP A 123 -15.01 30.21 -0.43
CA ASP A 123 -14.19 31.40 -0.71
C ASP A 123 -13.46 31.29 -2.06
N ILE A 124 -12.82 30.15 -2.31
CA ILE A 124 -12.13 29.92 -3.58
C ILE A 124 -13.10 29.97 -4.77
N LEU A 125 -14.23 29.26 -4.69
CA LEU A 125 -15.23 29.27 -5.75
C LEU A 125 -15.82 30.66 -5.98
N ARG A 126 -16.03 31.45 -4.93
CA ARG A 126 -16.51 32.84 -5.04
C ARG A 126 -15.46 33.73 -5.73
N LYS A 127 -14.19 33.64 -5.35
CA LYS A 127 -13.08 34.37 -5.98
C LYS A 127 -12.95 33.99 -7.46
N LEU A 128 -12.95 32.69 -7.79
CA LEU A 128 -12.89 32.22 -9.18
C LEU A 128 -14.10 32.67 -9.99
N ARG A 129 -15.33 32.64 -9.44
CA ARG A 129 -16.53 33.13 -10.11
C ARG A 129 -16.42 34.62 -10.42
N TYR A 130 -15.93 35.43 -9.48
CA TYR A 130 -15.74 36.87 -9.71
C TYR A 130 -14.72 37.14 -10.81
N MET A 131 -13.59 36.44 -10.81
CA MET A 131 -12.56 36.58 -11.85
C MET A 131 -13.05 36.09 -13.23
N SER A 132 -13.88 35.05 -13.29
CA SER A 132 -14.40 34.50 -14.54
C SER A 132 -15.34 35.46 -15.30
N TYR A 133 -16.01 36.40 -14.62
CA TYR A 133 -16.79 37.43 -15.28
C TYR A 133 -15.94 38.37 -16.15
N MET A 134 -14.63 38.42 -15.90
CA MET A 134 -13.69 39.26 -16.66
C MET A 134 -13.20 38.57 -17.96
N ILE A 135 -13.45 37.25 -18.10
CA ILE A 135 -12.99 36.43 -19.22
C ILE A 135 -14.18 36.15 -20.13
N PRO A 136 -14.08 36.44 -21.48
CA PRO A 136 -15.17 36.15 -22.40
C PRO A 136 -15.51 34.67 -22.47
N ALA A 137 -16.79 34.31 -22.45
CA ALA A 137 -17.25 32.94 -22.67
C ALA A 137 -16.86 32.49 -24.08
N SER A 138 -16.32 31.32 -24.22
CA SER A 138 -15.88 30.75 -25.50
C SER A 138 -16.65 29.45 -25.82
N GLY A 139 -16.56 29.03 -27.10
CA GLY A 139 -17.23 27.84 -27.61
C GLY A 139 -16.88 26.55 -26.81
N GLN A 140 -17.62 25.49 -27.09
CA GLN A 140 -17.36 24.17 -26.45
C GLN A 140 -16.14 23.50 -27.07
N VAL A 141 -15.30 22.91 -26.23
CA VAL A 141 -14.20 22.05 -26.65
C VAL A 141 -14.65 20.59 -26.54
N GLU A 142 -14.61 19.90 -27.67
CA GLU A 142 -14.80 18.45 -27.64
C GLU A 142 -13.64 17.80 -26.89
N GLY A 143 -13.99 16.92 -25.94
CA GLY A 143 -13.00 16.12 -25.24
C GLY A 143 -12.35 15.09 -26.17
N ARG A 144 -11.16 14.61 -25.80
CA ARG A 144 -10.44 13.56 -26.54
C ARG A 144 -11.37 12.38 -26.85
N SER A 145 -11.49 12.05 -28.14
CA SER A 145 -12.21 10.85 -28.58
C SER A 145 -11.27 9.64 -28.44
N PHE A 146 -11.84 8.53 -28.03
CA PHE A 146 -11.14 7.25 -27.94
C PHE A 146 -11.76 6.31 -28.97
N GLN A 147 -10.99 5.90 -29.97
CA GLN A 147 -11.40 4.86 -30.90
C GLN A 147 -11.04 3.52 -30.32
N SER A 148 -12.04 2.66 -30.16
CA SER A 148 -11.87 1.30 -29.66
C SER A 148 -11.64 0.33 -30.81
N ASP A 149 -10.65 -0.53 -30.66
CA ASP A 149 -10.41 -1.65 -31.59
C ASP A 149 -11.35 -2.84 -31.31
N GLY A 150 -12.03 -2.80 -30.16
CA GLY A 150 -13.02 -3.78 -29.75
C GLY A 150 -12.42 -4.91 -28.90
N GLN A 151 -13.26 -5.92 -28.63
CA GLN A 151 -12.84 -7.08 -27.87
C GLN A 151 -12.02 -8.03 -28.73
N SER A 152 -10.92 -8.55 -28.16
CA SER A 152 -10.09 -9.58 -28.78
C SER A 152 -10.24 -10.92 -28.04
N GLU A 153 -9.98 -12.03 -28.74
CA GLU A 153 -9.74 -13.33 -28.11
C GLU A 153 -8.53 -13.28 -27.20
N VAL A 154 -8.43 -14.21 -26.24
CA VAL A 154 -7.24 -14.36 -25.41
C VAL A 154 -6.08 -14.85 -26.27
N MET A 155 -5.05 -14.03 -26.34
CA MET A 155 -3.80 -14.35 -27.06
C MET A 155 -2.76 -14.83 -26.05
N PHE A 156 -2.10 -15.95 -26.41
CA PHE A 156 -0.97 -16.47 -25.64
C PHE A 156 0.34 -16.16 -26.37
N GLU A 157 1.30 -15.64 -25.64
CA GLU A 157 2.64 -15.36 -26.15
C GLU A 157 3.70 -15.77 -25.12
N ILE A 158 4.90 -16.08 -25.60
CA ILE A 158 6.02 -16.46 -24.77
C ILE A 158 7.12 -15.43 -24.94
N LEU A 159 7.46 -14.77 -23.84
CA LEU A 159 8.59 -13.83 -23.76
C LEU A 159 9.78 -14.55 -23.13
N ARG A 160 10.93 -14.56 -23.80
CA ARG A 160 12.13 -15.25 -23.32
C ARG A 160 13.19 -14.24 -22.87
N ASP A 161 13.67 -14.41 -21.66
CA ASP A 161 14.87 -13.72 -21.18
C ASP A 161 16.08 -14.63 -21.31
N SER A 162 16.86 -14.42 -22.36
CA SER A 162 18.07 -15.22 -22.64
C SER A 162 19.19 -15.01 -21.63
N VAL A 163 19.13 -13.96 -20.83
CA VAL A 163 20.17 -13.65 -19.81
C VAL A 163 19.93 -14.44 -18.55
N CYS A 164 18.68 -14.50 -18.09
CA CYS A 164 18.31 -15.18 -16.84
C CYS A 164 17.85 -16.63 -17.07
N HIS A 165 17.70 -17.10 -18.31
CA HIS A 165 17.10 -18.40 -18.67
C HIS A 165 15.70 -18.57 -18.07
N LEU A 166 14.93 -17.50 -18.09
CA LEU A 166 13.55 -17.43 -17.68
C LEU A 166 12.66 -17.12 -18.88
N SER A 167 11.47 -17.67 -18.85
CA SER A 167 10.44 -17.36 -19.83
C SER A 167 9.15 -16.97 -19.14
N THR A 168 8.46 -15.99 -19.71
CA THR A 168 7.17 -15.54 -19.24
C THR A 168 6.09 -15.95 -20.24
N VAL A 169 5.14 -16.76 -19.79
CA VAL A 169 3.89 -16.98 -20.51
C VAL A 169 2.98 -15.81 -20.23
N VAL A 170 2.49 -15.20 -21.28
CA VAL A 170 1.56 -14.08 -21.24
C VAL A 170 0.25 -14.47 -21.86
N ALA A 171 -0.84 -14.31 -21.14
CA ALA A 171 -2.19 -14.31 -21.70
C ALA A 171 -2.70 -12.88 -21.69
N ARG A 172 -3.09 -12.34 -22.86
CA ARG A 172 -3.55 -10.96 -22.99
C ARG A 172 -4.74 -10.84 -23.92
N TRP A 173 -5.60 -9.87 -23.63
CA TRP A 173 -6.73 -9.48 -24.49
C TRP A 173 -7.16 -8.06 -24.19
N ASN A 174 -7.98 -7.49 -25.06
CA ASN A 174 -8.57 -6.18 -24.91
C ASN A 174 -10.11 -6.29 -24.82
N SER A 175 -10.71 -5.32 -24.18
CA SER A 175 -12.15 -5.11 -24.14
C SER A 175 -12.46 -3.62 -24.36
N PRO A 176 -13.59 -3.28 -24.98
CA PRO A 176 -13.99 -1.89 -25.12
C PRO A 176 -14.04 -1.19 -23.78
N ARG A 177 -13.55 0.06 -23.75
CA ARG A 177 -13.60 0.88 -22.54
C ARG A 177 -15.01 1.11 -22.04
N THR A 178 -15.13 1.30 -20.73
CA THR A 178 -16.36 1.81 -20.12
C THR A 178 -16.74 3.17 -20.72
N PRO A 179 -17.98 3.35 -21.23
CA PRO A 179 -18.45 4.64 -21.72
C PRO A 179 -18.37 5.74 -20.67
N LYS A 180 -18.02 6.98 -21.08
CA LYS A 180 -17.92 8.13 -20.15
C LYS A 180 -19.18 8.34 -19.31
N SER A 181 -20.36 8.09 -19.88
CA SER A 181 -21.66 8.22 -19.18
C SER A 181 -21.88 7.22 -18.06
N LEU A 182 -21.07 6.17 -18.00
CA LEU A 182 -21.20 5.09 -17.00
C LEU A 182 -20.06 5.11 -15.97
N MET A 183 -19.02 5.91 -16.19
CA MET A 183 -17.79 5.90 -15.39
C MET A 183 -18.02 6.16 -13.89
N ASN A 184 -19.01 7.00 -13.55
CA ASN A 184 -19.34 7.37 -12.17
C ASN A 184 -20.52 6.58 -11.58
N THR A 185 -20.88 5.45 -12.18
CA THR A 185 -22.01 4.62 -11.72
C THR A 185 -21.56 3.50 -10.78
N VAL A 186 -22.52 3.04 -9.96
CA VAL A 186 -22.35 1.88 -9.08
C VAL A 186 -21.98 0.61 -9.85
N GLN A 187 -22.53 0.43 -11.05
CA GLN A 187 -22.23 -0.72 -11.91
C GLN A 187 -20.77 -0.80 -12.29
N THR A 188 -20.15 0.35 -12.58
CA THR A 188 -18.71 0.41 -12.87
C THR A 188 -17.87 0.04 -11.65
N ALA A 189 -18.28 0.46 -10.44
CA ALA A 189 -17.58 0.05 -9.23
C ALA A 189 -17.67 -1.46 -8.96
N VAL A 190 -18.84 -2.06 -9.20
CA VAL A 190 -19.00 -3.53 -9.09
C VAL A 190 -18.20 -4.26 -10.18
N TYR A 191 -18.18 -3.73 -11.39
CA TYR A 191 -17.36 -4.27 -12.48
C TYR A 191 -15.88 -4.24 -12.13
N ASP A 192 -15.34 -3.11 -11.71
CA ASP A 192 -13.93 -2.96 -11.32
C ASP A 192 -13.56 -3.93 -10.19
N LYS A 193 -14.42 -4.05 -9.17
CA LYS A 193 -14.26 -5.04 -8.09
C LYS A 193 -14.17 -6.45 -8.65
N THR A 194 -15.10 -6.83 -9.54
CA THR A 194 -15.18 -8.19 -10.07
C THR A 194 -13.99 -8.51 -10.99
N VAL A 195 -13.50 -7.53 -11.76
CA VAL A 195 -12.27 -7.67 -12.55
C VAL A 195 -11.05 -7.93 -11.64
N HIS A 196 -10.97 -7.23 -10.53
CA HIS A 196 -9.90 -7.46 -9.55
C HIS A 196 -10.01 -8.86 -8.91
N GLU A 197 -11.24 -9.29 -8.57
CA GLU A 197 -11.50 -10.64 -8.06
C GLU A 197 -11.12 -11.71 -9.09
N LEU A 198 -11.43 -11.49 -10.37
CA LEU A 198 -11.01 -12.37 -11.47
C LEU A 198 -9.50 -12.55 -11.51
N GLY A 199 -8.74 -11.45 -11.46
CA GLY A 199 -7.29 -11.48 -11.41
C GLY A 199 -6.77 -12.29 -10.22
N THR A 200 -7.33 -12.04 -9.04
CA THR A 200 -6.95 -12.72 -7.79
C THR A 200 -7.24 -14.22 -7.84
N VAL A 201 -8.41 -14.61 -8.31
CA VAL A 201 -8.82 -16.03 -8.42
C VAL A 201 -7.91 -16.78 -9.40
N VAL A 202 -7.72 -16.25 -10.61
CA VAL A 202 -6.87 -16.89 -11.63
C VAL A 202 -5.43 -17.02 -11.14
N CYS A 203 -4.83 -15.95 -10.61
CA CYS A 203 -3.46 -16.01 -10.07
C CYS A 203 -3.30 -17.04 -8.95
N ARG A 204 -4.28 -17.19 -8.07
CA ARG A 204 -4.27 -18.22 -7.01
C ARG A 204 -4.35 -19.64 -7.58
N ARG A 205 -5.21 -19.85 -8.58
CA ARG A 205 -5.34 -21.14 -9.27
C ARG A 205 -4.04 -21.53 -9.97
N VAL A 206 -3.41 -20.56 -10.68
CA VAL A 206 -2.13 -20.77 -11.35
C VAL A 206 -1.03 -21.12 -10.34
N ARG A 207 -0.87 -20.34 -9.27
CA ARG A 207 0.13 -20.62 -8.24
C ARG A 207 -0.07 -22.00 -7.59
N LYS A 208 -1.32 -22.38 -7.34
CA LYS A 208 -1.62 -23.71 -6.82
C LYS A 208 -1.28 -24.80 -7.83
N GLY A 209 -1.70 -24.65 -9.08
CA GLY A 209 -1.46 -25.62 -10.13
C GLY A 209 0.03 -25.87 -10.42
N LEU A 210 0.85 -24.83 -10.39
CA LEU A 210 2.32 -24.93 -10.53
C LEU A 210 2.96 -25.58 -9.30
N ARG A 211 2.55 -25.18 -8.10
CA ARG A 211 3.06 -25.79 -6.87
C ARG A 211 2.73 -27.28 -6.76
N ASP A 212 1.52 -27.68 -7.09
CA ASP A 212 1.09 -29.08 -7.03
C ASP A 212 1.91 -29.96 -8.02
N ARG A 213 2.50 -29.35 -9.05
CA ARG A 213 3.42 -29.98 -10.00
C ARG A 213 4.90 -29.83 -9.62
N GLY A 214 5.19 -29.16 -8.50
CA GLY A 214 6.57 -28.89 -8.07
C GLY A 214 7.34 -27.91 -8.97
N ILE A 215 6.65 -27.07 -9.75
CA ILE A 215 7.26 -26.10 -10.66
C ILE A 215 7.49 -24.79 -9.91
N PRO A 216 8.74 -24.39 -9.65
CA PRO A 216 9.06 -23.12 -9.02
C PRO A 216 8.70 -21.95 -9.95
N VAL A 217 8.17 -20.89 -9.36
CA VAL A 217 7.68 -19.73 -10.11
C VAL A 217 8.37 -18.45 -9.66
N ALA A 218 8.87 -17.66 -10.62
CA ALA A 218 9.45 -16.36 -10.35
C ALA A 218 8.36 -15.30 -10.10
N ASP A 219 7.32 -15.29 -10.94
CA ASP A 219 6.17 -14.38 -10.79
C ASP A 219 4.88 -14.99 -11.35
N VAL A 220 3.77 -14.65 -10.74
CA VAL A 220 2.42 -14.81 -11.29
C VAL A 220 1.68 -13.53 -10.99
N SER A 221 1.38 -12.77 -12.01
CA SER A 221 0.74 -11.46 -11.86
C SER A 221 -0.43 -11.29 -12.80
N PHE A 222 -1.32 -10.39 -12.40
CA PHE A 222 -2.42 -9.87 -13.22
C PHE A 222 -2.30 -8.36 -13.30
N ARG A 223 -2.46 -7.84 -14.51
CA ARG A 223 -2.48 -6.40 -14.74
C ARG A 223 -3.72 -6.05 -15.54
N HIS A 224 -4.50 -5.14 -15.04
CA HIS A 224 -5.62 -4.51 -15.72
C HIS A 224 -5.34 -3.03 -15.92
N ILE A 225 -5.40 -2.56 -17.17
CA ILE A 225 -5.38 -1.15 -17.50
C ILE A 225 -6.79 -0.77 -17.87
N GLY A 226 -7.54 -0.31 -16.89
CA GLY A 226 -8.94 0.03 -17.04
C GLY A 226 -9.16 1.43 -17.62
N SER A 227 -10.41 1.77 -17.87
CA SER A 227 -10.87 3.02 -18.48
C SER A 227 -10.44 4.28 -17.74
N MET A 228 -10.18 4.17 -16.42
CA MET A 228 -9.64 5.26 -15.58
C MET A 228 -8.25 5.75 -16.02
N ASN A 229 -7.53 4.99 -16.81
CA ASN A 229 -6.20 5.36 -17.34
C ASN A 229 -6.27 6.08 -18.69
N MET A 230 -7.45 6.52 -19.12
CA MET A 230 -7.68 7.28 -20.36
C MET A 230 -7.21 6.54 -21.63
N VAL A 231 -7.37 5.21 -21.64
CA VAL A 231 -7.04 4.34 -22.78
C VAL A 231 -8.21 4.18 -23.73
N SER A 232 -7.95 3.78 -24.98
CA SER A 232 -8.97 3.49 -26.00
C SER A 232 -9.73 2.21 -25.69
N ASP A 233 -9.02 1.16 -25.31
CA ASP A 233 -9.57 -0.11 -24.83
C ASP A 233 -8.97 -0.46 -23.47
N GLU A 234 -9.73 -1.18 -22.67
CA GLU A 234 -9.20 -1.80 -21.46
C GLU A 234 -8.34 -3.00 -21.86
N SER A 235 -7.23 -3.20 -21.19
CA SER A 235 -6.34 -4.31 -21.44
C SER A 235 -6.17 -5.18 -20.20
N PHE A 236 -6.18 -6.49 -20.42
CA PHE A 236 -6.05 -7.53 -19.43
C PHE A 236 -4.80 -8.35 -19.75
N ARG A 237 -3.97 -8.59 -18.76
CA ARG A 237 -2.73 -9.31 -18.94
C ARG A 237 -2.41 -10.15 -17.72
N PHE A 238 -2.30 -11.47 -17.92
CA PHE A 238 -1.73 -12.40 -16.96
C PHE A 238 -0.31 -12.76 -17.38
N GLU A 239 0.58 -12.82 -16.43
CA GLU A 239 1.97 -13.18 -16.64
C GLU A 239 2.37 -14.28 -15.67
N VAL A 240 3.05 -15.31 -16.19
CA VAL A 240 3.59 -16.43 -15.41
C VAL A 240 5.04 -16.63 -15.83
N THR A 241 5.96 -16.33 -14.93
CA THR A 241 7.40 -16.42 -15.20
C THR A 241 7.99 -17.64 -14.49
N VAL A 242 8.56 -18.53 -15.29
CA VAL A 242 9.16 -19.80 -14.86
C VAL A 242 10.51 -20.03 -15.56
N LYS A 243 11.20 -21.12 -15.23
CA LYS A 243 12.37 -21.58 -15.99
C LYS A 243 11.98 -21.94 -17.42
N ASP A 244 12.90 -21.79 -18.37
CA ASP A 244 12.65 -22.13 -19.80
C ASP A 244 12.19 -23.57 -19.99
N THR A 245 12.63 -24.50 -19.13
CA THR A 245 12.24 -25.92 -19.16
C THR A 245 10.79 -26.17 -18.79
N ASP A 246 10.16 -25.26 -18.04
CA ASP A 246 8.84 -25.46 -17.43
C ASP A 246 7.72 -24.69 -18.17
N ILE A 247 8.07 -24.02 -19.26
CA ILE A 247 7.19 -23.06 -19.94
C ILE A 247 5.94 -23.71 -20.53
N ALA A 248 6.06 -24.89 -21.11
CA ALA A 248 4.92 -25.59 -21.71
C ALA A 248 3.88 -25.98 -20.66
N GLU A 249 4.36 -26.43 -19.47
CA GLU A 249 3.47 -26.78 -18.37
C GLU A 249 2.87 -25.53 -17.71
N ALA A 250 3.63 -24.44 -17.60
CA ALA A 250 3.12 -23.16 -17.10
C ALA A 250 2.03 -22.60 -18.03
N GLU A 251 2.20 -22.72 -19.34
CA GLU A 251 1.17 -22.34 -20.32
C GLU A 251 -0.10 -23.18 -20.15
N ASN A 252 0.04 -24.51 -20.00
CA ASN A 252 -1.10 -25.40 -19.78
C ASN A 252 -1.84 -25.05 -18.48
N VAL A 253 -1.12 -24.75 -17.38
CA VAL A 253 -1.72 -24.36 -16.09
C VAL A 253 -2.45 -23.03 -16.22
N LEU A 254 -1.89 -22.04 -16.90
CA LEU A 254 -2.55 -20.74 -17.11
C LEU A 254 -3.80 -20.89 -17.97
N LYS A 255 -3.72 -21.63 -19.07
CA LYS A 255 -4.88 -21.95 -19.93
C LYS A 255 -5.98 -22.64 -19.15
N ALA A 256 -5.64 -23.69 -18.37
CA ALA A 256 -6.59 -24.41 -17.54
C ALA A 256 -7.25 -23.50 -16.47
N ALA A 257 -6.49 -22.61 -15.85
CA ALA A 257 -7.02 -21.68 -14.86
C ALA A 257 -8.03 -20.69 -15.48
N LEU A 258 -7.70 -20.11 -16.64
CA LEU A 258 -8.60 -19.20 -17.36
C LEU A 258 -9.87 -19.91 -17.84
N ALA A 259 -9.72 -21.08 -18.50
CA ALA A 259 -10.87 -21.85 -18.98
C ALA A 259 -11.78 -22.35 -17.83
N SER A 260 -11.19 -22.69 -16.68
CA SER A 260 -11.98 -23.09 -15.51
C SER A 260 -12.83 -21.97 -14.93
N VAL A 261 -12.34 -20.72 -15.00
CA VAL A 261 -13.13 -19.54 -14.57
C VAL A 261 -14.26 -19.25 -15.56
N ASP A 262 -13.99 -19.37 -16.85
CA ASP A 262 -15.01 -19.21 -17.90
C ASP A 262 -16.11 -20.27 -17.79
N SER A 263 -15.73 -21.55 -17.60
CA SER A 263 -16.67 -22.68 -17.59
C SER A 263 -17.39 -22.91 -16.26
N HIS A 264 -16.72 -22.71 -15.13
CA HIS A 264 -17.21 -23.05 -13.79
C HIS A 264 -17.32 -21.85 -12.84
N GLY A 265 -16.86 -20.66 -13.25
CA GLY A 265 -16.79 -19.49 -12.39
C GLY A 265 -15.82 -19.66 -11.22
N ALA A 266 -16.20 -19.13 -10.07
CA ALA A 266 -15.44 -19.24 -8.83
C ALA A 266 -16.36 -19.63 -7.67
N SER A 267 -15.84 -20.39 -6.72
CA SER A 267 -16.57 -20.79 -5.52
C SER A 267 -16.78 -19.62 -4.57
N ALA A 268 -17.80 -19.72 -3.71
CA ALA A 268 -18.04 -18.71 -2.67
C ALA A 268 -16.82 -18.45 -1.78
N GLY A 269 -16.03 -19.48 -1.46
CA GLY A 269 -14.80 -19.35 -0.68
C GLY A 269 -13.71 -18.58 -1.43
N GLU A 270 -13.50 -18.87 -2.73
CA GLU A 270 -12.54 -18.12 -3.56
C GLU A 270 -12.93 -16.64 -3.66
N LEU A 271 -14.22 -16.36 -3.90
CA LEU A 271 -14.73 -14.98 -3.99
C LEU A 271 -14.63 -14.23 -2.68
N MET A 272 -14.89 -14.89 -1.54
CA MET A 272 -14.73 -14.25 -0.24
C MET A 272 -13.27 -13.87 0.03
N LEU A 273 -12.32 -14.72 -0.35
CA LEU A 273 -10.89 -14.44 -0.20
C LEU A 273 -10.41 -13.35 -1.17
N ALA A 274 -10.94 -13.32 -2.40
CA ALA A 274 -10.62 -12.29 -3.38
C ALA A 274 -11.20 -10.93 -2.97
N GLU A 275 -12.41 -10.91 -2.45
CA GLU A 275 -13.06 -9.72 -1.90
C GLU A 275 -12.27 -9.11 -0.73
N GLN A 276 -11.76 -9.95 0.19
CA GLN A 276 -10.91 -9.48 1.29
C GLN A 276 -9.63 -8.79 0.79
N VAL A 277 -9.00 -9.30 -0.29
CA VAL A 277 -7.84 -8.66 -0.91
C VAL A 277 -8.23 -7.29 -1.47
N TYR A 278 -9.31 -7.21 -2.23
CA TYR A 278 -9.79 -5.96 -2.81
C TYR A 278 -10.13 -4.91 -1.75
N PHE A 279 -10.87 -5.30 -0.71
CA PHE A 279 -11.23 -4.37 0.37
C PHE A 279 -10.03 -3.93 1.20
N LYS A 280 -9.04 -4.82 1.39
CA LYS A 280 -7.78 -4.44 2.02
C LYS A 280 -7.04 -3.38 1.20
N GLU A 281 -6.94 -3.55 -0.12
CA GLU A 281 -6.29 -2.57 -0.99
C GLU A 281 -7.04 -1.23 -1.01
N LEU A 282 -8.37 -1.23 -1.04
CA LEU A 282 -9.17 -0.02 -0.89
C LEU A 282 -8.93 0.67 0.46
N SER A 283 -8.94 -0.09 1.55
CA SER A 283 -8.68 0.43 2.89
C SER A 283 -7.26 0.99 3.01
N ASP A 284 -6.26 0.27 2.49
CA ASP A 284 -4.87 0.73 2.51
C ASP A 284 -4.70 2.03 1.70
N SER A 285 -5.44 2.21 0.59
CA SER A 285 -5.43 3.45 -0.21
C SER A 285 -6.14 4.64 0.48
N GLU A 286 -6.94 4.37 1.51
CA GLU A 286 -7.74 5.36 2.24
C GLU A 286 -7.22 5.67 3.63
N ARG A 287 -6.05 5.19 3.99
CA ARG A 287 -5.42 5.62 5.24
C ARG A 287 -5.33 7.14 5.26
N GLY A 288 -5.98 7.77 6.25
CA GLY A 288 -6.19 9.20 6.25
C GLY A 288 -4.91 10.02 6.11
N PHE A 289 -3.81 9.57 6.71
CA PHE A 289 -2.51 10.25 6.60
C PHE A 289 -1.79 10.06 5.25
N GLU A 290 -2.25 9.14 4.39
CA GLU A 290 -1.72 8.90 3.05
C GLU A 290 -2.51 9.66 1.97
N ARG A 291 -3.68 10.22 2.31
CA ARG A 291 -4.50 11.02 1.38
C ARG A 291 -3.92 12.42 1.21
N THR A 292 -3.09 12.55 0.20
CA THR A 292 -2.42 13.81 -0.15
C THR A 292 -3.29 14.73 -1.00
N ASN A 293 -2.95 16.02 -1.06
CA ASN A 293 -3.55 16.96 -2.02
C ASN A 293 -3.41 16.46 -3.45
N ALA A 294 -2.26 15.85 -3.81
CA ALA A 294 -2.03 15.27 -5.13
C ALA A 294 -3.06 14.19 -5.51
N ALA A 295 -3.53 13.39 -4.54
CA ALA A 295 -4.58 12.38 -4.77
C ALA A 295 -5.92 13.05 -5.14
N TYR A 296 -6.30 14.14 -4.47
CA TYR A 296 -7.48 14.92 -4.81
C TYR A 296 -7.35 15.64 -6.15
N VAL A 297 -6.19 16.22 -6.47
CA VAL A 297 -5.92 16.80 -7.78
C VAL A 297 -6.10 15.75 -8.87
N GLN A 298 -5.59 14.54 -8.69
CA GLN A 298 -5.74 13.47 -9.66
C GLN A 298 -7.20 13.01 -9.81
N MET A 299 -7.95 12.91 -8.71
CA MET A 299 -9.38 12.56 -8.72
C MET A 299 -10.19 13.61 -9.51
N CYS A 300 -10.03 14.89 -9.21
CA CYS A 300 -10.67 15.97 -9.91
C CYS A 300 -10.28 16.05 -11.39
N THR A 301 -9.00 15.82 -11.71
CA THR A 301 -8.50 15.73 -13.10
C THR A 301 -9.21 14.64 -13.88
N ARG A 302 -9.34 13.44 -13.33
CA ARG A 302 -10.04 12.32 -13.98
C ARG A 302 -11.54 12.60 -14.12
N ALA A 303 -12.16 13.20 -13.11
CA ALA A 303 -13.57 13.61 -13.19
C ALA A 303 -13.79 14.57 -14.35
N PHE A 304 -12.95 15.59 -14.51
CA PHE A 304 -13.02 16.55 -15.60
C PHE A 304 -12.79 15.91 -16.98
N LEU A 305 -11.76 15.07 -17.13
CA LEU A 305 -11.35 14.54 -18.43
C LEU A 305 -12.26 13.40 -18.94
N ILE A 306 -12.69 12.51 -18.05
CA ILE A 306 -13.37 11.26 -18.43
C ILE A 306 -14.65 10.97 -17.64
N ASN A 307 -15.16 11.92 -16.86
CA ASN A 307 -16.32 11.74 -15.98
C ASN A 307 -16.12 10.60 -14.94
N ALA A 308 -14.88 10.46 -14.44
CA ALA A 308 -14.59 9.51 -13.37
C ALA A 308 -15.32 9.93 -12.08
N PRO A 309 -15.63 8.99 -11.18
CA PRO A 309 -16.31 9.30 -9.93
C PRO A 309 -15.47 10.22 -9.05
N LEU A 310 -16.13 11.17 -8.40
CA LEU A 310 -15.57 11.96 -7.32
C LEU A 310 -15.67 11.24 -5.96
N SER A 311 -15.89 9.94 -5.97
CA SER A 311 -15.93 9.09 -4.78
C SER A 311 -14.54 8.72 -4.33
N SER A 312 -14.28 8.82 -3.04
CA SER A 312 -13.11 8.25 -2.39
C SER A 312 -13.17 6.71 -2.37
N SER A 313 -12.03 6.07 -2.12
CA SER A 313 -12.00 4.62 -1.92
C SER A 313 -12.76 4.23 -0.64
N ALA A 314 -12.76 5.08 0.41
CA ALA A 314 -13.55 4.88 1.62
C ALA A 314 -15.04 4.82 1.31
N GLN A 315 -15.55 5.75 0.51
CA GLN A 315 -16.97 5.76 0.12
C GLN A 315 -17.33 4.57 -0.76
N ARG A 316 -16.44 4.16 -1.66
CA ARG A 316 -16.62 2.94 -2.46
C ARG A 316 -16.61 1.70 -1.57
N LEU A 317 -15.70 1.63 -0.59
CA LEU A 317 -15.64 0.54 0.38
C LEU A 317 -16.92 0.47 1.21
N ASP A 318 -17.36 1.58 1.81
CA ASP A 318 -18.61 1.67 2.60
C ASP A 318 -19.82 1.27 1.76
N PHE A 319 -19.92 1.79 0.54
CA PHE A 319 -21.01 1.42 -0.37
C PHE A 319 -21.02 -0.07 -0.70
N LEU A 320 -19.85 -0.65 -1.07
CA LEU A 320 -19.75 -2.05 -1.48
C LEU A 320 -19.93 -3.02 -0.29
N THR A 321 -19.57 -2.61 0.93
CA THR A 321 -19.77 -3.41 2.14
C THR A 321 -21.20 -3.29 2.67
N SER A 322 -21.82 -2.11 2.61
CA SER A 322 -23.19 -1.89 3.06
C SER A 322 -24.24 -2.62 2.21
N LYS A 323 -23.93 -2.89 0.95
CA LYS A 323 -24.76 -3.64 -0.01
C LYS A 323 -24.30 -5.10 -0.10
N SER A 324 -24.32 -5.82 1.03
CA SER A 324 -23.90 -7.22 1.03
C SER A 324 -24.78 -8.07 0.10
N LEU A 325 -24.20 -8.49 -1.01
CA LEU A 325 -24.85 -9.43 -1.94
C LEU A 325 -24.81 -10.84 -1.36
N SER A 326 -25.84 -11.64 -1.64
CA SER A 326 -25.81 -13.06 -1.30
C SER A 326 -24.65 -13.76 -2.00
N ALA A 327 -24.13 -14.85 -1.41
CA ALA A 327 -23.06 -15.64 -2.05
C ALA A 327 -23.44 -16.04 -3.48
N LYS A 328 -24.68 -16.50 -3.67
CA LYS A 328 -25.21 -16.87 -5.00
C LYS A 328 -25.22 -15.70 -5.99
N SER A 329 -25.61 -14.51 -5.56
CA SER A 329 -25.60 -13.32 -6.44
C SER A 329 -24.18 -12.94 -6.84
N ARG A 330 -23.22 -13.04 -5.91
CA ARG A 330 -21.79 -12.80 -6.20
C ARG A 330 -21.22 -13.78 -7.22
N GLU A 331 -21.50 -15.08 -7.04
CA GLU A 331 -21.10 -16.11 -8.01
C GLU A 331 -21.69 -15.86 -9.40
N GLN A 332 -22.97 -15.45 -9.48
CA GLN A 332 -23.62 -15.13 -10.75
C GLN A 332 -23.01 -13.91 -11.44
N ILE A 333 -22.74 -12.83 -10.70
CA ILE A 333 -22.09 -11.61 -11.23
C ILE A 333 -20.70 -11.96 -11.73
N PHE A 334 -19.91 -12.66 -10.91
CA PHE A 334 -18.55 -13.07 -11.26
C PHE A 334 -18.54 -13.91 -12.54
N SER A 335 -19.33 -14.97 -12.59
CA SER A 335 -19.40 -15.86 -13.75
C SER A 335 -19.87 -15.14 -15.01
N GLY A 336 -20.86 -14.24 -14.89
CA GLY A 336 -21.34 -13.45 -16.01
C GLY A 336 -20.30 -12.48 -16.57
N ILE A 337 -19.52 -11.82 -15.70
CA ILE A 337 -18.44 -10.92 -16.10
C ILE A 337 -17.26 -11.71 -16.67
N ALA A 338 -16.84 -12.79 -16.02
CA ALA A 338 -15.75 -13.63 -16.48
C ALA A 338 -16.01 -14.19 -17.88
N SER A 339 -17.17 -14.80 -18.11
CA SER A 339 -17.57 -15.35 -19.43
C SER A 339 -17.75 -14.27 -20.51
N ALA A 340 -18.05 -13.02 -20.13
CA ALA A 340 -18.12 -11.93 -21.11
C ALA A 340 -16.75 -11.34 -21.46
N LEU A 341 -15.78 -11.39 -20.53
CA LEU A 341 -14.43 -10.86 -20.71
C LEU A 341 -13.47 -11.87 -21.35
N ILE A 342 -13.57 -13.15 -20.97
CA ILE A 342 -12.68 -14.20 -21.42
C ILE A 342 -13.28 -14.84 -22.66
N ASP A 343 -12.58 -14.73 -23.80
CA ASP A 343 -12.92 -15.38 -25.06
C ASP A 343 -11.77 -16.35 -25.42
N MET A 344 -11.89 -17.59 -24.89
CA MET A 344 -10.84 -18.59 -25.04
C MET A 344 -10.84 -19.18 -26.47
N PRO A 345 -9.67 -19.36 -27.09
CA PRO A 345 -9.57 -20.05 -28.38
C PRO A 345 -10.18 -21.46 -28.33
N SER A 346 -10.92 -21.84 -29.36
CA SER A 346 -11.75 -23.05 -29.40
C SER A 346 -10.98 -24.38 -29.32
N ASP A 347 -9.65 -24.36 -29.50
CA ASP A 347 -8.75 -25.53 -29.49
C ASP A 347 -8.04 -25.74 -28.12
N THR A 348 -8.46 -25.03 -27.11
CA THR A 348 -7.62 -24.78 -25.96
C THR A 348 -7.89 -25.72 -24.84
N ILE A 349 -8.24 -26.91 -24.70
CA ILE A 349 -8.03 -27.67 -23.42
C ILE A 349 -8.89 -28.93 -23.22
N ALA A 350 -8.18 -30.01 -22.90
CA ALA A 350 -8.79 -31.30 -22.60
C ALA A 350 -9.15 -31.53 -21.14
N ASP A 351 -8.42 -30.90 -20.17
CA ASP A 351 -8.57 -31.18 -18.75
C ASP A 351 -8.71 -29.87 -17.93
N ILE A 352 -9.96 -29.46 -17.69
CA ILE A 352 -10.29 -28.33 -16.82
C ILE A 352 -10.62 -28.86 -15.42
N PRO A 353 -9.86 -28.49 -14.38
CA PRO A 353 -10.19 -28.87 -13.00
C PRO A 353 -11.55 -28.33 -12.57
N ASN A 354 -12.40 -29.17 -12.01
CA ASN A 354 -13.71 -28.79 -11.49
C ASN A 354 -13.62 -28.01 -10.16
N ALA A 355 -12.54 -28.22 -9.39
CA ALA A 355 -12.28 -27.53 -8.16
C ALA A 355 -10.78 -27.36 -7.93
N TYR A 356 -10.39 -26.18 -7.43
CA TYR A 356 -8.99 -25.86 -7.09
C TYR A 356 -8.71 -25.91 -5.59
N PHE A 357 -9.73 -25.72 -4.77
CA PHE A 357 -9.59 -25.68 -3.31
C PHE A 357 -10.76 -26.40 -2.66
N ASP A 358 -10.42 -27.37 -1.80
CA ASP A 358 -11.40 -28.00 -0.91
C ASP A 358 -11.76 -27.06 0.24
N VAL A 359 -13.04 -27.02 0.60
CA VAL A 359 -13.59 -26.10 1.61
C VAL A 359 -13.64 -26.75 3.00
N SER A 360 -13.25 -28.03 3.12
CA SER A 360 -13.60 -28.89 4.27
C SER A 360 -12.49 -29.09 5.31
N ASP A 361 -11.44 -28.25 5.30
CA ASP A 361 -10.36 -28.41 6.28
C ASP A 361 -10.83 -28.04 7.70
N THR A 362 -10.82 -28.98 8.62
CA THR A 362 -11.14 -28.74 10.03
C THR A 362 -9.88 -28.34 10.77
N LEU A 363 -9.89 -27.13 11.37
CA LEU A 363 -8.78 -26.66 12.19
C LEU A 363 -8.65 -27.49 13.47
N SER A 364 -7.45 -28.00 13.69
CA SER A 364 -7.06 -28.59 14.97
C SER A 364 -6.29 -27.56 15.80
N PHE A 365 -6.51 -27.55 17.08
CA PHE A 365 -5.89 -26.59 17.99
C PHE A 365 -5.32 -27.27 19.24
N PRO A 366 -4.20 -26.73 19.78
CA PRO A 366 -3.66 -27.21 21.05
C PRO A 366 -4.62 -27.00 22.21
N SER A 367 -4.42 -27.77 23.24
CA SER A 367 -5.13 -27.58 24.51
C SER A 367 -4.89 -26.20 25.08
N PRO A 368 -5.88 -25.57 25.73
CA PRO A 368 -5.77 -24.19 26.22
C PRO A 368 -4.69 -23.97 27.29
N GLY A 369 -4.11 -25.02 27.82
CA GLY A 369 -3.06 -24.97 28.87
C GLY A 369 -3.59 -24.78 30.29
N PRO A 370 -2.70 -24.57 31.29
CA PRO A 370 -3.10 -24.41 32.68
C PRO A 370 -3.90 -23.14 32.90
N LYS A 371 -4.83 -23.16 33.87
CA LYS A 371 -5.60 -22.00 34.26
C LYS A 371 -4.69 -20.93 34.89
N VAL A 372 -4.81 -19.70 34.37
CA VAL A 372 -4.13 -18.51 34.92
C VAL A 372 -5.15 -17.49 35.44
N LYS A 373 -4.67 -16.60 36.33
CA LYS A 373 -5.48 -15.50 36.87
C LYS A 373 -4.89 -14.16 36.45
N ILE A 374 -5.72 -13.13 36.35
CA ILE A 374 -5.25 -11.75 36.17
C ILE A 374 -4.62 -11.34 37.52
N ARG A 375 -3.31 -11.07 37.50
CA ARG A 375 -2.55 -10.59 38.66
C ARG A 375 -2.70 -9.11 38.87
N SER A 376 -2.80 -8.35 37.76
CA SER A 376 -2.88 -6.88 37.77
C SER A 376 -3.68 -6.40 36.56
N SER A 377 -4.54 -5.40 36.79
CA SER A 377 -5.23 -4.64 35.75
C SER A 377 -4.91 -3.16 36.03
N LYS A 378 -4.22 -2.49 35.10
CA LYS A 378 -3.79 -1.09 35.23
C LYS A 378 -4.17 -0.31 33.98
N LYS A 379 -4.36 1.01 34.13
CA LYS A 379 -4.52 1.89 32.98
C LYS A 379 -3.25 1.85 32.13
N GLU A 380 -3.39 1.72 30.80
CA GLU A 380 -2.30 1.86 29.84
C GLU A 380 -2.05 3.36 29.62
N PRO A 381 -0.85 3.88 29.97
CA PRO A 381 -0.66 5.33 30.06
C PRO A 381 -0.59 6.04 28.70
N LEU A 382 -0.20 5.33 27.60
CA LEU A 382 -0.07 5.91 26.27
C LEU A 382 -1.43 6.07 25.59
N SER A 383 -2.22 5.00 25.58
CA SER A 383 -3.49 4.92 24.86
C SER A 383 -4.71 5.24 25.72
N GLY A 384 -4.53 5.24 27.04
CA GLY A 384 -5.64 5.32 28.01
C GLY A 384 -6.44 4.03 28.17
N GLY A 385 -6.06 2.97 27.45
CA GLY A 385 -6.62 1.64 27.56
C GLY A 385 -6.25 0.90 28.84
N VAL A 386 -6.20 -0.43 28.80
CA VAL A 386 -5.91 -1.27 29.96
C VAL A 386 -4.77 -2.25 29.67
N VAL A 387 -3.94 -2.52 30.69
CA VAL A 387 -2.92 -3.56 30.71
C VAL A 387 -3.36 -4.64 31.68
N TRP A 388 -3.53 -5.87 31.17
CA TRP A 388 -3.71 -7.05 32.02
C TRP A 388 -2.39 -7.81 32.10
N THR A 389 -1.91 -8.02 33.31
CA THR A 389 -0.78 -8.90 33.59
C THR A 389 -1.30 -10.17 34.25
N PHE A 390 -1.01 -11.30 33.65
CA PHE A 390 -1.46 -12.61 34.13
C PHE A 390 -0.45 -13.24 35.10
N SER A 391 -0.89 -14.27 35.83
CA SER A 391 -0.06 -14.92 36.85
C SER A 391 1.19 -15.63 36.31
N ASN A 392 1.17 -16.00 35.01
CA ASN A 392 2.34 -16.51 34.28
C ASN A 392 3.27 -15.39 33.73
N GLY A 393 2.93 -14.13 33.94
CA GLY A 393 3.71 -12.98 33.45
C GLY A 393 3.37 -12.51 32.04
N PHE A 394 2.51 -13.21 31.31
CA PHE A 394 2.03 -12.74 30.00
C PHE A 394 1.24 -11.44 30.14
N ARG A 395 1.33 -10.57 29.14
CA ARG A 395 0.67 -9.27 29.16
C ARG A 395 -0.23 -9.09 27.93
N VAL A 396 -1.41 -8.54 28.18
CA VAL A 396 -2.34 -8.11 27.14
C VAL A 396 -2.66 -6.64 27.34
N LEU A 397 -2.52 -5.86 26.29
CA LEU A 397 -2.95 -4.47 26.25
C LEU A 397 -4.22 -4.39 25.42
N TYR A 398 -5.21 -3.68 25.93
CA TYR A 398 -6.45 -3.46 25.18
C TYR A 398 -6.80 -1.97 25.16
N ARG A 399 -7.07 -1.44 23.97
CA ARG A 399 -7.64 -0.12 23.73
C ARG A 399 -9.01 -0.28 23.09
N LYS A 400 -10.05 0.24 23.76
CA LYS A 400 -11.38 0.33 23.16
C LYS A 400 -11.46 1.54 22.24
N MET A 401 -11.84 1.33 20.97
CA MET A 401 -12.14 2.36 19.99
C MET A 401 -13.09 1.82 18.91
N PRO A 402 -13.89 2.68 18.23
CA PRO A 402 -14.78 2.24 17.16
C PRO A 402 -13.99 1.58 16.01
N THR A 403 -14.41 0.37 15.61
CA THR A 403 -13.78 -0.42 14.54
C THR A 403 -14.78 -1.29 13.79
N ASP A 404 -16.07 -0.95 13.85
CA ASP A 404 -17.18 -1.60 13.13
C ASP A 404 -17.19 -3.14 13.32
N GLY A 405 -17.02 -3.61 14.57
CA GLY A 405 -17.02 -5.02 14.92
C GLY A 405 -15.77 -5.78 14.52
N VAL A 406 -14.66 -5.09 14.23
CA VAL A 406 -13.36 -5.69 13.94
C VAL A 406 -12.42 -5.48 15.13
N LEU A 407 -11.81 -6.56 15.61
CA LEU A 407 -10.73 -6.48 16.61
C LEU A 407 -9.39 -6.61 15.90
N HIS A 408 -8.58 -5.57 15.93
CA HIS A 408 -7.22 -5.57 15.41
C HIS A 408 -6.27 -6.10 16.49
N TYR A 409 -5.26 -6.88 16.08
CA TYR A 409 -4.33 -7.46 17.03
C TYR A 409 -2.89 -7.45 16.55
N SER A 410 -1.95 -7.40 17.50
CA SER A 410 -0.53 -7.62 17.28
C SER A 410 0.07 -8.36 18.48
N LEU A 411 0.55 -9.57 18.25
CA LEU A 411 1.40 -10.30 19.19
C LEU A 411 2.84 -9.91 18.89
N ALA A 412 3.39 -9.00 19.68
CA ALA A 412 4.72 -8.46 19.52
C ALA A 412 5.69 -9.09 20.53
N MET A 413 6.81 -9.61 20.05
CA MET A 413 7.79 -10.37 20.84
C MET A 413 9.17 -9.75 20.69
N ASN A 414 9.89 -9.60 21.78
CA ASN A 414 11.26 -9.10 21.78
C ASN A 414 12.23 -10.10 21.13
N GLY A 415 13.20 -9.60 20.37
CA GLY A 415 14.21 -10.39 19.68
C GLY A 415 13.84 -10.67 18.25
N GLY A 416 14.48 -10.00 17.32
CA GLY A 416 14.35 -10.23 15.89
C GLY A 416 15.57 -10.98 15.32
N TYR A 417 15.77 -10.83 13.99
CA TYR A 417 16.86 -11.56 13.32
C TYR A 417 18.26 -11.10 13.73
N ALA A 418 18.43 -9.91 14.33
CA ALA A 418 19.71 -9.51 14.94
C ALA A 418 20.16 -10.41 16.09
N GLY A 419 19.26 -11.22 16.65
CA GLY A 419 19.61 -12.21 17.67
C GLY A 419 19.99 -13.58 17.12
N ILE A 420 20.06 -13.75 15.79
CA ILE A 420 20.47 -15.00 15.14
C ILE A 420 21.99 -15.01 14.99
N PRO A 421 22.70 -16.02 15.53
CA PRO A 421 24.12 -16.17 15.28
C PRO A 421 24.37 -16.54 13.80
N ASP A 422 25.53 -16.17 13.29
CA ASP A 422 26.00 -16.53 11.93
C ASP A 422 25.02 -16.19 10.80
N LEU A 423 24.32 -15.06 10.94
CA LEU A 423 23.43 -14.55 9.91
C LEU A 423 24.24 -14.04 8.72
N ALA A 424 23.92 -14.49 7.51
CA ALA A 424 24.51 -13.94 6.29
C ALA A 424 23.85 -12.59 5.94
N SER A 425 24.58 -11.73 5.21
CA SER A 425 24.07 -10.43 4.77
C SER A 425 22.78 -10.59 3.95
N GLY A 426 21.69 -9.94 4.34
CA GLY A 426 20.37 -10.03 3.70
C GLY A 426 19.59 -11.32 3.99
N GLU A 427 20.14 -12.29 4.71
CA GLU A 427 19.41 -13.50 5.09
C GLU A 427 18.25 -13.19 6.05
N GLY A 428 18.42 -12.18 6.91
CA GLY A 428 17.38 -11.70 7.84
C GLY A 428 16.07 -11.31 7.17
N ALA A 429 16.14 -10.82 5.93
CA ALA A 429 14.97 -10.40 5.17
C ALA A 429 14.02 -11.56 4.78
N PHE A 430 14.51 -12.80 4.78
CA PHE A 430 13.69 -13.98 4.50
C PHE A 430 12.98 -14.55 5.74
N MET A 431 13.34 -14.10 6.94
CA MET A 431 12.81 -14.67 8.19
C MET A 431 11.30 -14.45 8.33
N SER A 432 10.74 -13.41 7.73
CA SER A 432 9.29 -13.16 7.73
C SER A 432 8.50 -14.21 6.95
N ASP A 433 9.12 -14.86 5.96
CA ASP A 433 8.47 -15.85 5.10
C ASP A 433 8.26 -17.19 5.84
N TYR A 434 9.00 -17.42 6.93
CA TYR A 434 9.07 -18.71 7.62
C TYR A 434 7.70 -19.26 8.05
N LEU A 435 6.80 -18.42 8.61
CA LEU A 435 5.49 -18.91 9.05
C LEU A 435 4.63 -19.47 7.91
N ASP A 436 4.82 -19.00 6.69
CA ASP A 436 4.10 -19.48 5.50
C ASP A 436 4.65 -20.81 4.98
N LEU A 437 5.82 -21.22 5.48
CA LEU A 437 6.54 -22.44 5.12
C LEU A 437 6.46 -23.51 6.21
N CYS A 438 5.54 -23.33 7.16
CA CYS A 438 5.36 -24.27 8.29
C CYS A 438 4.18 -25.21 8.06
N ARG A 439 4.18 -26.28 8.85
CA ARG A 439 2.96 -26.95 9.28
C ARG A 439 2.57 -26.42 10.65
N ILE A 440 1.31 -26.00 10.78
CA ILE A 440 0.74 -25.50 12.04
C ILE A 440 -0.34 -26.49 12.47
N SER A 441 -0.17 -27.10 13.63
CA SER A 441 -1.03 -28.21 14.11
C SER A 441 -1.21 -29.32 13.05
N GLY A 442 -0.14 -29.63 12.30
CA GLY A 442 -0.12 -30.65 11.25
C GLY A 442 -0.64 -30.21 9.88
N MET A 443 -1.32 -29.07 9.77
CA MET A 443 -1.84 -28.49 8.52
C MET A 443 -0.79 -27.59 7.86
N LYS A 444 -0.72 -27.54 6.53
CA LYS A 444 0.13 -26.58 5.81
C LYS A 444 -0.29 -25.14 6.17
N ALA A 445 0.67 -24.27 6.41
CA ALA A 445 0.40 -22.89 6.86
C ALA A 445 -0.57 -22.13 5.95
N GLN A 446 -0.49 -22.35 4.64
CA GLN A 446 -1.39 -21.69 3.70
C GLN A 446 -2.84 -22.17 3.84
N ASP A 447 -3.06 -23.44 4.07
CA ASP A 447 -4.40 -24.00 4.30
C ASP A 447 -4.92 -23.56 5.68
N PHE A 448 -4.06 -23.53 6.68
CA PHE A 448 -4.38 -22.99 8.00
C PHE A 448 -4.80 -21.52 7.93
N LYS A 449 -4.01 -20.66 7.28
CA LYS A 449 -4.33 -19.24 7.10
C LYS A 449 -5.61 -19.05 6.28
N ARG A 450 -5.79 -19.83 5.20
CA ARG A 450 -7.03 -19.78 4.39
C ARG A 450 -8.26 -20.10 5.23
N THR A 451 -8.21 -21.16 6.01
CA THR A 451 -9.35 -21.58 6.87
C THR A 451 -9.64 -20.54 7.95
N LEU A 452 -8.59 -19.90 8.53
CA LEU A 452 -8.77 -18.77 9.44
C LEU A 452 -9.42 -17.58 8.73
N GLN A 453 -8.98 -17.23 7.50
CA GLN A 453 -9.57 -16.15 6.72
C GLN A 453 -11.05 -16.38 6.43
N LEU A 454 -11.44 -17.61 6.08
CA LEU A 454 -12.85 -18.00 5.92
C LEU A 454 -13.66 -17.83 7.22
N SER A 455 -13.00 -17.90 8.38
CA SER A 455 -13.58 -17.61 9.69
C SER A 455 -13.47 -16.13 10.10
N GLY A 456 -13.03 -15.25 9.21
CA GLY A 456 -12.87 -13.82 9.46
C GLY A 456 -11.65 -13.45 10.30
N ILE A 457 -10.59 -14.27 10.29
CA ILE A 457 -9.31 -13.97 10.95
C ILE A 457 -8.21 -13.88 9.89
N THR A 458 -7.54 -12.73 9.80
CA THR A 458 -6.29 -12.58 9.03
C THR A 458 -5.09 -12.74 9.95
N MET A 459 -3.98 -13.25 9.42
CA MET A 459 -2.75 -13.45 10.18
C MET A 459 -1.53 -13.28 9.29
N ASP A 460 -0.72 -12.27 9.59
CA ASP A 460 0.56 -12.00 8.93
C ASP A 460 1.69 -12.02 9.95
N SER A 461 2.89 -12.42 9.52
CA SER A 461 4.09 -12.40 10.36
C SER A 461 5.14 -11.46 9.81
N GLN A 462 5.79 -10.73 10.68
CA GLN A 462 6.88 -9.83 10.36
C GLN A 462 8.02 -10.04 11.33
N VAL A 463 9.19 -10.42 10.80
CA VAL A 463 10.42 -10.56 11.58
C VAL A 463 11.28 -9.34 11.29
N ASN A 464 11.36 -8.46 12.26
CA ASN A 464 12.18 -7.26 12.19
C ASN A 464 13.55 -7.49 12.81
N LEU A 465 14.39 -6.48 12.76
CA LEU A 465 15.73 -6.51 13.33
C LEU A 465 15.73 -6.85 14.83
N SER A 466 14.82 -6.25 15.61
CA SER A 466 14.77 -6.37 17.08
C SER A 466 13.53 -7.05 17.64
N ASN A 467 12.51 -7.33 16.84
CA ASN A 467 11.26 -7.92 17.29
C ASN A 467 10.62 -8.81 16.21
N VAL A 468 9.67 -9.65 16.64
CA VAL A 468 8.75 -10.37 15.74
C VAL A 468 7.34 -9.95 16.07
N MET A 469 6.55 -9.70 15.04
CA MET A 469 5.14 -9.36 15.14
C MET A 469 4.30 -10.39 14.39
N ILE A 470 3.23 -10.88 15.02
CA ILE A 470 2.15 -11.63 14.38
C ILE A 470 0.91 -10.77 14.53
N SER A 471 0.40 -10.24 13.42
CA SER A 471 -0.67 -9.24 13.44
C SER A 471 -1.76 -9.56 12.42
N GLY A 472 -2.90 -8.92 12.59
CA GLY A 472 -4.04 -9.04 11.71
C GLY A 472 -5.32 -8.51 12.35
N GLN A 473 -6.42 -8.99 11.81
CA GLN A 473 -7.76 -8.60 12.20
C GLN A 473 -8.60 -9.83 12.52
N VAL A 474 -9.58 -9.67 13.38
CA VAL A 474 -10.54 -10.70 13.71
C VAL A 474 -11.93 -10.09 13.88
N ARG A 475 -12.95 -10.71 13.30
CA ARG A 475 -14.33 -10.26 13.48
C ARG A 475 -14.77 -10.49 14.92
N GLU A 476 -15.62 -9.58 15.40
CA GLU A 476 -16.25 -9.70 16.72
C GLU A 476 -16.81 -11.11 16.95
N GLY A 477 -16.65 -11.62 18.18
CA GLY A 477 -17.05 -12.98 18.56
C GLY A 477 -15.97 -14.05 18.33
N ASN A 478 -14.96 -13.82 17.50
CA ASN A 478 -13.91 -14.80 17.17
C ASN A 478 -12.60 -14.63 17.96
N ALA A 479 -12.57 -13.80 19.00
CA ALA A 479 -11.37 -13.59 19.83
C ALA A 479 -10.84 -14.90 20.47
N ALA A 480 -11.74 -15.82 20.84
CA ALA A 480 -11.35 -17.14 21.35
C ALA A 480 -10.66 -18.00 20.27
N LEU A 481 -11.12 -17.94 19.02
CA LEU A 481 -10.52 -18.63 17.88
C LEU A 481 -9.15 -18.03 17.54
N LEU A 482 -9.01 -16.70 17.60
CA LEU A 482 -7.72 -16.03 17.49
C LEU A 482 -6.71 -16.56 18.51
N MET A 483 -7.11 -16.66 19.79
CA MET A 483 -6.20 -17.16 20.84
C MET A 483 -5.76 -18.60 20.58
N LYS A 484 -6.65 -19.46 20.09
CA LYS A 484 -6.31 -20.82 19.68
C LYS A 484 -5.30 -20.83 18.53
N ALA A 485 -5.52 -19.98 17.51
CA ALA A 485 -4.62 -19.86 16.39
C ALA A 485 -3.23 -19.34 16.80
N LEU A 486 -3.15 -18.34 17.67
CA LEU A 486 -1.89 -17.83 18.21
C LEU A 486 -1.16 -18.90 19.04
N LEU A 487 -1.88 -19.72 19.82
CA LEU A 487 -1.28 -20.86 20.54
C LEU A 487 -0.76 -21.94 19.58
N ALA A 488 -1.48 -22.27 18.52
CA ALA A 488 -1.02 -23.21 17.51
C ALA A 488 0.28 -22.71 16.86
N VAL A 489 0.32 -21.47 16.45
CA VAL A 489 1.52 -20.83 15.89
C VAL A 489 2.67 -20.82 16.91
N ALA A 490 2.40 -20.54 18.17
CA ALA A 490 3.44 -20.49 19.20
C ALA A 490 4.00 -21.87 19.56
N ASN A 491 3.17 -22.91 19.63
CA ASN A 491 3.53 -24.19 20.25
C ASN A 491 3.59 -25.39 19.29
N GLU A 492 2.87 -25.35 18.15
CA GLU A 492 2.64 -26.50 17.26
C GLU A 492 2.99 -26.18 15.80
N ARG A 493 4.09 -25.48 15.58
CA ARG A 493 4.63 -25.25 14.24
C ARG A 493 5.90 -26.05 14.01
N THR A 494 6.09 -26.52 12.81
CA THR A 494 7.32 -27.16 12.31
C THR A 494 7.54 -26.75 10.86
N ALA A 495 8.80 -26.57 10.42
CA ALA A 495 9.09 -26.29 9.02
C ALA A 495 8.62 -27.45 8.12
N ASP A 496 7.93 -27.11 7.04
CA ASP A 496 7.60 -28.05 5.95
C ASP A 496 8.75 -27.99 4.94
N GLN A 497 9.59 -29.02 4.91
CA GLN A 497 10.82 -29.02 4.11
C GLN A 497 10.53 -28.90 2.61
N ASP A 498 9.45 -29.51 2.12
CA ASP A 498 9.05 -29.39 0.72
C ASP A 498 8.63 -27.97 0.37
N ALA A 499 7.90 -27.31 1.29
CA ALA A 499 7.51 -25.92 1.12
C ALA A 499 8.74 -24.98 1.17
N VAL A 500 9.72 -25.26 2.04
CA VAL A 500 10.96 -24.50 2.14
C VAL A 500 11.77 -24.64 0.83
N ALA A 501 11.98 -25.85 0.35
CA ALA A 501 12.73 -26.10 -0.90
C ALA A 501 12.08 -25.41 -2.10
N TYR A 502 10.75 -25.54 -2.23
CA TYR A 502 9.97 -24.87 -3.27
C TYR A 502 10.10 -23.35 -3.19
N HIS A 503 9.99 -22.79 -1.98
CA HIS A 503 10.10 -21.35 -1.74
C HIS A 503 11.48 -20.82 -2.11
N VAL A 504 12.56 -21.50 -1.67
CA VAL A 504 13.94 -21.10 -1.96
C VAL A 504 14.18 -21.05 -3.47
N GLU A 505 13.73 -22.04 -4.21
CA GLU A 505 13.86 -22.03 -5.68
C GLU A 505 13.02 -20.91 -6.31
N SER A 506 11.76 -20.74 -5.89
CA SER A 506 10.89 -19.68 -6.42
C SER A 506 11.44 -18.29 -6.12
N GLU A 507 11.91 -18.03 -4.89
CA GLU A 507 12.52 -16.75 -4.51
C GLU A 507 13.83 -16.47 -5.27
N ARG A 508 14.64 -17.52 -5.51
CA ARG A 508 15.85 -17.39 -6.31
C ARG A 508 15.54 -16.95 -7.74
N LEU A 509 14.51 -17.55 -8.35
CA LEU A 509 14.02 -17.14 -9.69
C LEU A 509 13.46 -15.71 -9.65
N ARG A 510 12.62 -15.41 -8.68
CA ARG A 510 12.02 -14.06 -8.52
C ARG A 510 13.10 -12.98 -8.39
N LEU A 511 14.10 -13.18 -7.55
CA LEU A 511 15.19 -12.22 -7.34
C LEU A 511 16.14 -12.10 -8.53
N SER A 512 16.19 -13.10 -9.41
CA SER A 512 16.94 -13.02 -10.67
C SER A 512 16.19 -12.25 -11.76
N HIS A 513 14.85 -12.32 -11.74
CA HIS A 513 13.96 -11.68 -12.71
C HIS A 513 13.57 -10.25 -12.32
N ALA A 514 13.32 -10.01 -11.02
CA ALA A 514 12.88 -8.72 -10.54
C ALA A 514 13.92 -7.62 -10.81
N PRO A 515 13.48 -6.39 -11.15
CA PRO A 515 14.37 -5.24 -11.18
C PRO A 515 15.11 -5.12 -9.85
N LYS A 516 16.39 -4.75 -9.90
CA LYS A 516 17.16 -4.52 -8.67
C LYS A 516 16.45 -3.43 -7.86
N ASP A 517 16.15 -3.74 -6.60
CA ASP A 517 15.63 -2.73 -5.69
C ASP A 517 16.68 -1.63 -5.48
N LEU A 518 16.38 -0.44 -6.00
CA LEU A 518 17.26 0.73 -5.93
C LEU A 518 17.67 1.03 -4.48
N ARG A 519 16.74 0.91 -3.54
CA ARG A 519 17.03 1.14 -2.12
C ARG A 519 18.01 0.10 -1.59
N GLY A 520 17.82 -1.17 -1.92
CA GLY A 520 18.75 -2.25 -1.53
C GLY A 520 20.14 -2.07 -2.13
N VAL A 521 20.23 -1.59 -3.38
CA VAL A 521 21.52 -1.26 -4.01
C VAL A 521 22.20 -0.12 -3.26
N ILE A 522 21.50 0.97 -2.99
CA ILE A 522 22.06 2.14 -2.30
C ILE A 522 22.46 1.80 -0.86
N ASP A 523 21.64 1.03 -0.12
CA ASP A 523 21.99 0.61 1.23
C ASP A 523 23.23 -0.28 1.27
N SER A 524 23.39 -1.17 0.28
CA SER A 524 24.60 -2.00 0.14
C SER A 524 25.85 -1.18 -0.19
N LEU A 525 25.70 -0.09 -0.93
CA LEU A 525 26.78 0.86 -1.21
C LEU A 525 27.08 1.74 0.00
N MET A 526 26.06 2.13 0.76
CA MET A 526 26.21 2.94 1.97
C MET A 526 26.92 2.18 3.09
N CYS A 527 26.61 0.89 3.27
CA CYS A 527 27.22 0.04 4.28
C CYS A 527 27.49 -1.36 3.71
N PRO A 528 28.65 -1.54 3.02
CA PRO A 528 29.06 -2.82 2.51
C PRO A 528 29.13 -3.87 3.63
N ASP A 529 28.74 -5.11 3.31
CA ASP A 529 28.81 -6.27 4.22
C ASP A 529 27.94 -6.15 5.49
N TYR A 530 26.95 -5.24 5.51
CA TYR A 530 26.03 -5.14 6.64
C TYR A 530 25.12 -6.36 6.71
N VAL A 531 25.35 -7.23 7.70
CA VAL A 531 24.63 -8.52 7.84
C VAL A 531 23.13 -8.35 8.13
N TYR A 532 22.74 -7.23 8.72
CA TYR A 532 21.33 -6.94 9.05
C TYR A 532 20.57 -6.20 7.94
N SER A 533 21.06 -6.25 6.71
CA SER A 533 20.35 -5.67 5.57
C SER A 533 18.92 -6.17 5.49
N PRO A 534 17.91 -5.28 5.36
CA PRO A 534 16.51 -5.68 5.23
C PRO A 534 16.14 -6.13 3.82
N TYR A 535 17.09 -6.12 2.87
CA TYR A 535 16.84 -6.42 1.47
C TYR A 535 17.20 -7.85 1.13
N LYS A 536 16.27 -8.54 0.48
CA LYS A 536 16.43 -9.92 0.00
C LYS A 536 17.52 -9.99 -1.09
N SER A 537 18.43 -10.95 -0.96
CA SER A 537 19.47 -11.23 -1.94
C SER A 537 19.54 -12.72 -2.24
N SER A 538 19.52 -13.07 -3.52
CA SER A 538 19.65 -14.47 -3.96
C SER A 538 20.99 -15.11 -3.60
N LYS A 539 22.04 -14.32 -3.39
CA LYS A 539 23.39 -14.80 -3.07
C LYS A 539 23.47 -15.60 -1.78
N ASN A 540 22.67 -15.22 -0.78
CA ASN A 540 22.70 -15.79 0.56
C ASN A 540 21.42 -16.56 0.91
N LEU A 541 20.56 -16.78 -0.08
CA LEU A 541 19.35 -17.57 0.11
C LEU A 541 19.68 -19.06 0.02
N SER A 542 19.44 -19.78 1.11
CA SER A 542 19.56 -21.23 1.22
C SER A 542 18.44 -21.78 2.11
N GLU A 543 18.17 -23.08 2.04
CA GLU A 543 17.18 -23.73 2.90
C GLU A 543 17.53 -23.58 4.40
N GLY A 544 18.80 -23.33 4.73
CA GLY A 544 19.26 -23.13 6.11
C GLY A 544 18.61 -21.93 6.82
N PHE A 545 18.06 -20.94 6.09
CA PHE A 545 17.35 -19.84 6.73
C PHE A 545 16.13 -20.31 7.53
N ALA A 546 15.44 -21.36 7.06
CA ALA A 546 14.26 -21.89 7.75
C ALA A 546 14.62 -22.49 9.11
N ALA A 547 15.73 -23.19 9.23
CA ALA A 547 16.20 -23.72 10.51
C ALA A 547 16.58 -22.59 11.49
N LYS A 548 17.22 -21.51 11.01
CA LYS A 548 17.51 -20.32 11.81
C LYS A 548 16.24 -19.61 12.27
N ALA A 549 15.26 -19.47 11.37
CA ALA A 549 13.95 -18.88 11.70
C ALA A 549 13.20 -19.76 12.70
N GLU A 550 13.19 -21.08 12.53
CA GLU A 550 12.56 -22.01 13.47
C GLU A 550 13.18 -21.87 14.88
N ALA A 551 14.50 -21.82 14.99
CA ALA A 551 15.20 -21.60 16.24
C ALA A 551 14.85 -20.22 16.86
N LEU A 552 14.75 -19.17 16.04
CA LEU A 552 14.31 -17.85 16.49
C LEU A 552 12.89 -17.89 17.07
N PHE A 553 11.94 -18.43 16.32
CA PHE A 553 10.55 -18.54 16.77
C PHE A 553 10.39 -19.45 17.99
N ALA A 554 11.12 -20.58 18.08
CA ALA A 554 11.11 -21.46 19.24
C ALA A 554 11.60 -20.73 20.50
N ARG A 555 12.71 -19.98 20.38
CA ARG A 555 13.26 -19.16 21.46
C ARG A 555 12.27 -18.10 21.94
N MET A 556 11.58 -17.44 21.02
CA MET A 556 10.62 -16.40 21.37
C MET A 556 9.36 -16.97 21.99
N SER A 557 8.86 -18.09 21.46
CA SER A 557 7.69 -18.80 22.03
C SER A 557 7.95 -19.39 23.40
N SER A 558 9.21 -19.61 23.80
CA SER A 558 9.57 -20.08 25.15
C SER A 558 9.52 -18.96 26.20
N LYS A 559 9.55 -17.68 25.78
CA LYS A 559 9.59 -16.52 26.68
C LYS A 559 8.53 -15.46 26.33
N MET A 560 7.28 -15.86 26.25
CA MET A 560 6.18 -14.98 25.85
C MET A 560 5.90 -13.83 26.85
N ASN A 561 6.44 -13.89 28.07
CA ASN A 561 6.38 -12.76 29.03
C ASN A 561 7.35 -11.61 28.70
N ASP A 562 8.25 -11.78 27.73
CA ASP A 562 9.09 -10.71 27.16
C ASP A 562 8.43 -10.03 25.95
N GLY A 563 7.19 -10.41 25.66
CA GLY A 563 6.35 -9.86 24.62
C GLY A 563 5.05 -9.31 25.18
N VAL A 564 4.20 -8.90 24.27
CA VAL A 564 2.87 -8.35 24.56
C VAL A 564 1.89 -8.66 23.45
N LEU A 565 0.66 -9.01 23.82
CA LEU A 565 -0.47 -9.04 22.89
C LEU A 565 -1.20 -7.69 22.98
N VAL A 566 -1.21 -6.94 21.91
CA VAL A 566 -1.94 -5.68 21.79
C VAL A 566 -3.24 -5.94 21.03
N LEU A 567 -4.35 -5.43 21.56
CA LEU A 567 -5.68 -5.55 20.99
C LEU A 567 -6.31 -4.16 20.90
N VAL A 568 -6.92 -3.85 19.77
CA VAL A 568 -7.62 -2.57 19.53
C VAL A 568 -8.95 -2.86 18.85
N GLY A 569 -10.06 -2.38 19.41
CA GLY A 569 -11.39 -2.63 18.85
C GLY A 569 -12.50 -2.15 19.77
N ASP A 570 -13.75 -2.36 19.36
CA ASP A 570 -14.95 -1.94 20.09
C ASP A 570 -15.60 -3.05 20.95
N VAL A 571 -14.91 -4.14 21.14
CA VAL A 571 -15.36 -5.26 21.98
C VAL A 571 -15.46 -4.84 23.46
N ASP A 572 -16.51 -5.30 24.16
CA ASP A 572 -16.60 -5.06 25.60
C ASP A 572 -15.43 -5.71 26.37
N GLU A 573 -14.88 -4.99 27.34
CA GLU A 573 -13.71 -5.43 28.10
C GLU A 573 -13.95 -6.76 28.86
N ALA A 574 -15.15 -6.94 29.41
CA ALA A 574 -15.49 -8.15 30.17
C ALA A 574 -15.65 -9.36 29.24
N ASP A 575 -16.26 -9.18 28.08
CA ASP A 575 -16.44 -10.22 27.08
C ASP A 575 -15.09 -10.60 26.46
N LEU A 576 -14.24 -9.63 26.16
CA LEU A 576 -12.89 -9.88 25.67
C LEU A 576 -12.06 -10.67 26.69
N LYS A 577 -12.07 -10.29 27.98
CA LYS A 577 -11.43 -11.05 29.05
C LYS A 577 -11.93 -12.49 29.13
N LYS A 578 -13.23 -12.70 29.06
CA LYS A 578 -13.85 -14.02 29.07
C LYS A 578 -13.40 -14.87 27.89
N ALA A 579 -13.27 -14.28 26.70
CA ALA A 579 -12.85 -14.96 25.50
C ALA A 579 -11.36 -15.37 25.52
N ILE A 580 -10.46 -14.52 26.03
CA ILE A 580 -9.01 -14.76 25.99
C ILE A 580 -8.45 -15.54 27.18
N LEU A 581 -9.01 -15.34 28.37
CA LEU A 581 -8.48 -15.89 29.64
C LEU A 581 -8.22 -17.40 29.61
N PRO A 582 -9.09 -18.26 29.02
CA PRO A 582 -8.87 -19.70 28.98
C PRO A 582 -7.57 -20.13 28.28
N TYR A 583 -7.05 -19.31 27.37
CA TYR A 583 -5.94 -19.68 26.49
C TYR A 583 -4.59 -19.10 26.93
N VAL A 584 -4.59 -18.04 27.76
CA VAL A 584 -3.36 -17.35 28.16
C VAL A 584 -2.35 -18.26 28.85
N GLY A 585 -2.83 -19.28 29.60
CA GLY A 585 -1.96 -20.24 30.28
C GLY A 585 -1.18 -21.16 29.33
N GLY A 586 -1.59 -21.27 28.07
CA GLY A 586 -0.88 -22.05 27.05
C GLY A 586 0.40 -21.38 26.54
N PHE A 587 0.57 -20.06 26.73
CA PHE A 587 1.81 -19.39 26.37
C PHE A 587 2.92 -19.67 27.37
N ARG A 588 4.08 -20.14 26.87
CA ARG A 588 5.25 -20.47 27.69
C ARG A 588 5.98 -19.18 28.11
N THR A 589 6.48 -19.17 29.38
CA THR A 589 7.04 -17.93 29.95
C THR A 589 8.34 -18.19 30.78
N ARG A 590 9.04 -19.30 30.56
CA ARG A 590 10.01 -19.83 31.54
C ARG A 590 11.49 -19.68 31.20
N GLU A 591 11.88 -19.32 29.96
CA GLU A 591 13.28 -19.30 29.57
C GLU A 591 13.90 -17.92 29.60
N VAL A 592 15.21 -17.86 29.90
CA VAL A 592 16.02 -16.63 29.81
C VAL A 592 16.69 -16.59 28.43
N LEU A 593 16.47 -15.53 27.66
CA LEU A 593 17.12 -15.37 26.37
C LEU A 593 18.61 -15.00 26.54
N PRO A 594 19.52 -15.57 25.73
CA PRO A 594 20.92 -15.17 25.74
C PRO A 594 21.10 -13.70 25.32
N LYS A 595 22.17 -13.07 25.77
CA LYS A 595 22.55 -11.73 25.32
C LYS A 595 22.83 -11.74 23.82
N ARG A 596 22.39 -10.69 23.15
CA ARG A 596 22.61 -10.50 21.71
C ARG A 596 24.05 -10.07 21.43
N THR A 597 24.62 -10.59 20.35
CA THR A 597 25.81 -10.00 19.73
C THR A 597 25.33 -9.03 18.65
N VAL A 598 25.74 -7.79 18.73
CA VAL A 598 25.32 -6.73 17.80
C VAL A 598 26.47 -6.42 16.85
N VAL A 599 26.21 -6.49 15.55
CA VAL A 599 27.15 -6.04 14.52
C VAL A 599 26.97 -4.53 14.35
N GLN A 600 28.07 -3.78 14.40
CA GLN A 600 28.04 -2.32 14.24
C GLN A 600 27.71 -1.94 12.80
N TYR A 601 26.91 -0.88 12.64
CA TYR A 601 26.69 -0.25 11.36
C TYR A 601 27.86 0.68 11.03
N GLN A 602 28.58 0.39 9.93
CA GLN A 602 29.78 1.14 9.52
C GLN A 602 29.55 1.71 8.11
N PRO A 603 28.92 2.88 7.97
CA PRO A 603 28.70 3.49 6.67
C PRO A 603 30.03 3.97 6.07
N VAL A 604 30.06 4.09 4.75
CA VAL A 604 31.19 4.70 4.04
C VAL A 604 31.45 6.10 4.58
N SER A 605 32.70 6.56 4.51
CA SER A 605 33.05 7.93 4.92
C SER A 605 32.99 8.89 3.73
N GLY A 606 32.37 10.07 3.95
CA GLY A 606 32.28 11.12 2.94
C GLY A 606 31.20 10.84 1.87
N SER A 607 31.42 11.30 0.66
CA SER A 607 30.53 11.22 -0.48
C SER A 607 31.10 10.34 -1.60
N MET A 608 30.28 9.43 -2.12
CA MET A 608 30.60 8.58 -3.27
C MET A 608 29.56 8.74 -4.35
N THR A 609 30.00 8.84 -5.61
CA THR A 609 29.13 9.00 -6.78
C THR A 609 29.26 7.77 -7.69
N TYR A 610 28.14 7.19 -8.07
CA TYR A 610 28.04 6.05 -8.97
C TYR A 610 27.21 6.43 -10.19
N ASN A 611 27.75 6.19 -11.39
CA ASN A 611 27.07 6.39 -12.66
C ASN A 611 26.79 5.02 -13.29
N VAL A 612 25.53 4.75 -13.59
CA VAL A 612 25.09 3.48 -14.19
C VAL A 612 24.19 3.75 -15.38
N SER A 613 24.11 2.80 -16.31
CA SER A 613 23.17 2.88 -17.42
C SER A 613 21.90 2.13 -17.08
N GLY A 614 20.74 2.70 -17.43
CA GLY A 614 19.42 2.12 -17.17
C GLY A 614 18.39 2.46 -18.25
N SER A 615 17.14 2.09 -17.99
CA SER A 615 16.01 2.32 -18.90
C SER A 615 15.31 3.68 -18.68
N SER A 616 15.65 4.38 -17.60
CA SER A 616 15.08 5.69 -17.26
C SER A 616 16.15 6.57 -16.63
N GLU A 617 16.04 7.86 -16.84
CA GLU A 617 16.91 8.84 -16.21
C GLU A 617 16.41 9.19 -14.83
N MET A 618 17.26 9.00 -13.84
CA MET A 618 16.98 9.37 -12.46
C MET A 618 18.24 9.47 -11.62
N MET A 619 18.16 10.20 -10.54
CA MET A 619 19.21 10.27 -9.52
C MET A 619 18.61 9.98 -8.14
N ALA A 620 19.32 9.22 -7.32
CA ALA A 620 19.02 9.05 -5.92
C ALA A 620 20.22 9.48 -5.08
N VAL A 621 19.99 10.38 -4.13
CA VAL A 621 21.01 10.81 -3.16
C VAL A 621 20.58 10.34 -1.78
N ALA A 622 21.34 9.38 -1.24
CA ALA A 622 21.11 8.89 0.11
C ALA A 622 22.14 9.50 1.08
N ILE A 623 21.66 9.97 2.21
CA ILE A 623 22.47 10.57 3.28
C ILE A 623 22.16 9.81 4.57
N SER A 624 23.19 9.48 5.34
CA SER A 624 23.06 8.80 6.63
C SER A 624 23.89 9.47 7.72
N SER A 625 23.25 9.85 8.84
CA SER A 625 23.94 10.52 9.95
C SER A 625 23.53 9.93 11.29
N ARG A 626 24.44 9.90 12.26
CA ARG A 626 24.12 9.51 13.64
C ARG A 626 23.26 10.56 14.28
N LEU A 627 22.11 10.15 14.83
CA LEU A 627 21.20 11.02 15.57
C LEU A 627 20.53 10.22 16.68
N PRO A 628 20.79 10.51 17.96
CA PRO A 628 20.05 9.89 19.06
C PRO A 628 18.55 10.14 18.89
N MET A 629 17.74 9.08 18.83
CA MET A 629 16.31 9.16 18.62
C MET A 629 15.58 9.43 19.95
N THR A 630 15.86 10.60 20.54
CA THR A 630 14.99 11.16 21.57
C THR A 630 13.68 11.63 20.94
N SER A 631 12.67 11.89 21.75
CA SER A 631 11.39 12.42 21.26
C SER A 631 11.54 13.75 20.54
N GLU A 632 12.43 14.62 21.03
CA GLU A 632 12.71 15.95 20.48
C GLU A 632 13.42 15.82 19.12
N ASN A 633 14.49 15.01 19.06
CA ASN A 633 15.22 14.77 17.81
C ASN A 633 14.34 14.09 16.76
N TYR A 634 13.43 13.20 17.19
CA TYR A 634 12.48 12.57 16.30
C TYR A 634 11.58 13.60 15.61
N MET A 635 11.02 14.56 16.37
CA MET A 635 10.16 15.61 15.83
C MET A 635 10.94 16.60 14.94
N ALA A 636 12.13 17.01 15.40
CA ALA A 636 12.99 17.90 14.63
C ALA A 636 13.43 17.24 13.29
N ALA A 637 13.70 15.93 13.27
CA ALA A 637 14.09 15.21 12.07
C ALA A 637 12.95 15.11 11.04
N GLU A 638 11.70 14.89 11.49
CA GLU A 638 10.54 14.91 10.59
C GLU A 638 10.36 16.29 9.95
N MET A 639 10.49 17.36 10.74
CA MET A 639 10.36 18.72 10.24
C MET A 639 11.51 19.12 9.32
N ALA A 640 12.74 18.73 9.66
CA ALA A 640 13.91 18.99 8.81
C ALA A 640 13.80 18.28 7.46
N ALA A 641 13.19 17.09 7.40
CA ALA A 641 12.95 16.39 6.15
C ALA A 641 11.96 17.16 5.23
N LEU A 642 10.87 17.69 5.78
CA LEU A 642 9.93 18.54 5.03
C LEU A 642 10.60 19.80 4.50
N VAL A 643 11.39 20.48 5.36
CA VAL A 643 12.13 21.68 4.95
C VAL A 643 13.15 21.36 3.87
N LEU A 644 13.89 20.27 3.99
CA LEU A 644 14.87 19.86 2.98
C LEU A 644 14.20 19.54 1.64
N GLU A 645 13.05 18.87 1.65
CA GLU A 645 12.27 18.59 0.44
C GLU A 645 11.86 19.87 -0.26
N HIS A 646 11.36 20.86 0.49
CA HIS A 646 10.99 22.17 -0.03
C HIS A 646 12.19 22.91 -0.63
N VAL A 647 13.31 23.02 0.09
CA VAL A 647 14.52 23.70 -0.36
C VAL A 647 15.07 23.08 -1.65
N VAL A 648 15.10 21.73 -1.71
CA VAL A 648 15.56 21.01 -2.90
C VAL A 648 14.60 21.18 -4.06
N SER A 649 13.28 21.09 -3.81
CA SER A 649 12.26 21.26 -4.84
C SER A 649 12.31 22.65 -5.46
N ASP A 650 12.47 23.70 -4.65
CA ASP A 650 12.58 25.08 -5.13
C ASP A 650 13.88 25.31 -5.94
N ALA A 651 14.99 24.77 -5.48
CA ALA A 651 16.27 24.88 -6.20
C ALA A 651 16.25 24.15 -7.57
N LEU A 652 15.42 23.11 -7.70
CA LEU A 652 15.31 22.32 -8.92
C LEU A 652 14.12 22.74 -9.82
N LYS A 653 13.31 23.68 -9.40
CA LYS A 653 12.18 24.23 -10.17
C LYS A 653 12.50 24.72 -11.59
N PRO A 654 13.69 25.31 -11.88
CA PRO A 654 14.05 25.73 -13.23
C PRO A 654 14.29 24.55 -14.19
N TYR A 655 14.44 23.35 -13.68
CA TYR A 655 14.72 22.14 -14.46
C TYR A 655 13.44 21.30 -14.57
N ASP A 656 13.28 20.60 -15.70
CA ASP A 656 12.13 19.69 -15.91
C ASP A 656 12.35 18.35 -15.18
N VAL A 657 12.33 18.40 -13.85
CA VAL A 657 12.54 17.24 -12.98
C VAL A 657 11.51 17.21 -11.86
N GLN A 658 11.24 16.01 -11.37
CA GLN A 658 10.38 15.78 -10.20
C GLN A 658 11.24 15.35 -9.02
N VAL A 659 11.04 15.99 -7.87
CA VAL A 659 11.74 15.69 -6.62
C VAL A 659 10.80 14.92 -5.69
N GLN A 660 11.34 13.90 -5.04
CA GLN A 660 10.69 13.18 -3.95
C GLN A 660 11.72 12.91 -2.86
N LEU A 661 11.41 13.28 -1.63
CA LEU A 661 12.24 13.00 -0.46
C LEU A 661 11.58 11.93 0.40
N ARG A 662 12.37 10.97 0.85
CA ARG A 662 11.98 9.98 1.85
C ARG A 662 12.98 10.00 2.99
N HIS A 663 12.50 9.92 4.21
CA HIS A 663 13.36 9.78 5.38
C HIS A 663 13.03 8.50 6.14
N ALA A 664 14.04 7.95 6.79
CA ALA A 664 13.92 6.76 7.62
C ALA A 664 14.76 6.92 8.89
N ARG A 665 14.28 6.38 9.97
CA ARG A 665 14.95 6.38 11.27
C ARG A 665 15.35 4.96 11.60
N MET A 666 16.64 4.75 11.79
CA MET A 666 17.17 3.50 12.29
C MET A 666 17.38 3.66 13.80
N ILE A 667 16.76 2.80 14.59
CA ILE A 667 16.86 2.84 16.06
C ILE A 667 17.79 1.73 16.58
N TYR A 668 18.16 0.80 15.73
CA TYR A 668 19.01 -0.34 16.07
C TYR A 668 19.89 -0.74 14.88
N PRO A 669 21.17 -1.10 15.04
CA PRO A 669 21.94 -1.22 16.29
C PRO A 669 22.36 0.12 16.91
N GLU A 670 22.33 1.20 16.17
CA GLU A 670 22.56 2.56 16.62
C GLU A 670 21.51 3.51 16.04
N ASP A 671 21.21 4.57 16.75
CA ASP A 671 20.24 5.57 16.30
C ASP A 671 20.84 6.38 15.14
N ARG A 672 20.17 6.39 13.99
CA ARG A 672 20.55 7.12 12.78
C ARG A 672 19.33 7.73 12.08
N LEU A 673 19.57 8.84 11.41
CA LEU A 673 18.64 9.44 10.44
C LEU A 673 19.17 9.17 9.03
N GLY A 674 18.37 8.54 8.19
CA GLY A 674 18.60 8.37 6.76
C GLY A 674 17.66 9.24 5.96
N VAL A 675 18.16 9.92 4.93
CA VAL A 675 17.37 10.68 3.96
C VAL A 675 17.71 10.19 2.56
N MET A 676 16.71 9.98 1.72
CA MET A 676 16.87 9.64 0.31
C MET A 676 16.09 10.66 -0.53
N ILE A 677 16.81 11.41 -1.33
CA ILE A 677 16.28 12.37 -2.30
C ILE A 677 16.29 11.69 -3.67
N MET A 678 15.14 11.55 -4.28
CA MET A 678 15.01 10.99 -5.63
C MET A 678 14.62 12.12 -6.59
N VAL A 679 15.31 12.19 -7.71
CA VAL A 679 15.06 13.16 -8.79
C VAL A 679 14.80 12.37 -10.07
N HIS A 680 13.60 12.51 -10.61
CA HIS A 680 13.16 11.85 -11.83
C HIS A 680 13.11 12.87 -12.98
N GLY A 681 13.63 12.50 -14.15
CA GLY A 681 13.70 13.34 -15.34
C GLY A 681 15.13 13.48 -15.85
N ASN A 682 15.41 14.46 -16.70
CA ASN A 682 16.72 14.67 -17.31
C ASN A 682 17.73 15.14 -16.25
N VAL A 683 18.53 14.20 -15.72
CA VAL A 683 19.53 14.44 -14.67
C VAL A 683 20.87 14.90 -15.32
N THR A 684 21.01 16.20 -15.54
CA THR A 684 22.26 16.80 -16.03
C THR A 684 23.22 17.09 -14.89
N GLN A 685 24.47 17.41 -15.23
CA GLN A 685 25.48 17.88 -14.24
C GLN A 685 25.05 19.20 -13.57
N GLU A 686 24.25 20.01 -14.23
CA GLU A 686 23.68 21.25 -13.68
C GLU A 686 22.65 20.93 -12.58
N VAL A 687 21.75 19.95 -12.84
CA VAL A 687 20.77 19.46 -11.85
C VAL A 687 21.48 18.89 -10.63
N LEU A 688 22.50 18.05 -10.83
CA LEU A 688 23.32 17.51 -9.75
C LEU A 688 24.03 18.62 -8.96
N GLY A 689 24.59 19.62 -9.67
CA GLY A 689 25.23 20.77 -9.04
C GLY A 689 24.24 21.62 -8.23
N ALA A 690 23.04 21.84 -8.76
CA ALA A 690 21.97 22.56 -8.05
C ALA A 690 21.51 21.82 -6.80
N LEU A 691 21.29 20.51 -6.89
CA LEU A 691 20.94 19.66 -5.74
C LEU A 691 22.02 19.71 -4.63
N ARG A 692 23.31 19.56 -5.01
CA ARG A 692 24.40 19.63 -4.04
C ARG A 692 24.46 20.96 -3.32
N ARG A 693 24.27 22.08 -4.04
CA ARG A 693 24.21 23.43 -3.44
C ARG A 693 22.99 23.57 -2.53
N ALA A 694 21.83 23.07 -2.93
CA ALA A 694 20.63 23.11 -2.13
C ALA A 694 20.75 22.35 -0.80
N VAL A 695 21.34 21.14 -0.85
CA VAL A 695 21.59 20.34 0.36
C VAL A 695 22.65 21.00 1.25
N ALA A 696 23.74 21.52 0.68
CA ALA A 696 24.79 22.20 1.43
C ALA A 696 24.34 23.54 2.05
N GLY A 697 23.52 24.29 1.34
CA GLY A 697 22.98 25.57 1.84
C GLY A 697 21.76 25.45 2.74
N ALA A 698 21.19 24.26 2.87
CA ALA A 698 19.92 24.09 3.59
C ALA A 698 20.00 24.45 5.09
N SER A 699 21.18 24.27 5.71
CA SER A 699 21.42 24.64 7.11
C SER A 699 21.68 26.14 7.33
N GLU A 700 22.18 26.84 6.30
CA GLU A 700 22.55 28.26 6.35
C GLU A 700 21.42 29.19 5.88
N GLY A 701 20.49 28.69 5.04
CA GLY A 701 19.39 29.45 4.48
C GLY A 701 18.37 29.92 5.53
N ASP A 702 17.69 31.02 5.23
CA ASP A 702 16.53 31.43 6.02
C ASP A 702 15.36 30.48 5.70
N VAL A 703 14.97 29.72 6.70
CA VAL A 703 13.76 28.90 6.60
C VAL A 703 12.56 29.84 6.81
N GLU A 704 11.72 29.98 5.78
CA GLU A 704 10.54 30.84 5.87
C GLU A 704 9.69 30.47 7.07
N SER A 705 9.49 31.40 8.00
CA SER A 705 8.71 31.16 9.23
C SER A 705 7.28 30.69 8.95
N GLY A 706 6.68 31.17 7.83
CA GLY A 706 5.38 30.74 7.34
C GLY A 706 5.36 29.26 6.93
N TYR A 707 6.42 28.78 6.28
CA TYR A 707 6.55 27.37 5.90
C TYR A 707 6.72 26.47 7.13
N VAL A 708 7.55 26.88 8.10
CA VAL A 708 7.69 26.12 9.37
C VAL A 708 6.37 26.04 10.13
N ALA A 709 5.59 27.13 10.16
CA ALA A 709 4.27 27.12 10.78
C ALA A 709 3.32 26.14 10.06
N ALA A 710 3.34 26.11 8.73
CA ALA A 710 2.57 25.16 7.94
C ALA A 710 3.01 23.70 8.20
N CYS A 711 4.32 23.43 8.27
CA CYS A 711 4.85 22.10 8.63
C CYS A 711 4.36 21.67 10.04
N LYS A 712 4.38 22.56 11.02
CA LYS A 712 3.86 22.27 12.37
C LYS A 712 2.38 21.92 12.33
N ALA A 713 1.57 22.69 11.60
CA ALA A 713 0.14 22.42 11.44
C ALA A 713 -0.10 21.07 10.77
N TYR A 714 0.62 20.78 9.68
CA TYR A 714 0.56 19.51 8.97
C TYR A 714 0.91 18.32 9.87
N MET A 715 2.05 18.37 10.56
CA MET A 715 2.51 17.26 11.41
C MET A 715 1.55 16.98 12.57
N LYS A 716 1.03 18.02 13.23
CA LYS A 716 0.05 17.87 14.31
C LYS A 716 -1.24 17.24 13.80
N HIS A 717 -1.72 17.70 12.66
CA HIS A 717 -2.94 17.18 12.07
C HIS A 717 -2.75 15.73 11.60
N LYS A 718 -1.66 15.43 10.91
CA LYS A 718 -1.30 14.08 10.48
C LYS A 718 -1.30 13.09 11.65
N CYS A 719 -0.66 13.46 12.78
CA CYS A 719 -0.66 12.63 13.98
C CYS A 719 -2.08 12.44 14.55
N ALA A 720 -2.90 13.49 14.59
CA ALA A 720 -4.28 13.40 15.05
C ALA A 720 -5.14 12.47 14.17
N VAL A 721 -4.96 12.51 12.87
CA VAL A 721 -5.61 11.60 11.92
C VAL A 721 -5.14 10.15 12.13
N GLN A 722 -3.83 9.93 12.25
CA GLN A 722 -3.27 8.60 12.51
C GLN A 722 -3.77 7.99 13.83
N MET A 723 -4.00 8.79 14.86
CA MET A 723 -4.55 8.33 16.14
C MET A 723 -5.99 7.80 16.05
N ASN A 724 -6.69 8.02 14.94
CA ASN A 724 -7.99 7.41 14.66
C ASN A 724 -7.88 6.03 14.01
N GLU A 725 -6.66 5.59 13.64
CA GLU A 725 -6.39 4.31 13.03
C GLU A 725 -6.01 3.27 14.08
N PRO A 726 -6.62 2.07 14.07
CA PRO A 726 -6.26 1.00 15.01
C PRO A 726 -4.79 0.58 14.92
N GLU A 727 -4.22 0.55 13.70
CA GLU A 727 -2.84 0.17 13.43
C GLU A 727 -1.83 1.10 14.10
N TYR A 728 -2.15 2.39 14.19
CA TYR A 728 -1.32 3.34 14.94
C TYR A 728 -1.12 2.89 16.39
N TRP A 729 -2.22 2.51 17.06
CA TRP A 729 -2.18 2.10 18.46
C TRP A 729 -1.56 0.72 18.65
N LEU A 730 -1.79 -0.22 17.72
CA LEU A 730 -1.08 -1.50 17.72
C LEU A 730 0.43 -1.28 17.73
N HIS A 731 0.92 -0.42 16.82
CA HIS A 731 2.35 -0.13 16.71
C HIS A 731 2.87 0.65 17.91
N ALA A 732 2.24 1.78 18.27
CA ALA A 732 2.69 2.67 19.33
C ALA A 732 2.77 1.95 20.68
N MET A 733 1.74 1.17 21.06
CA MET A 733 1.73 0.40 22.30
C MET A 733 2.75 -0.74 22.27
N ALA A 734 2.88 -1.47 21.16
CA ALA A 734 3.86 -2.55 21.03
C ALA A 734 5.29 -2.01 21.19
N MET A 735 5.64 -0.96 20.46
CA MET A 735 6.99 -0.36 20.52
C MET A 735 7.33 0.19 21.89
N ARG A 736 6.40 0.84 22.56
CA ARG A 736 6.61 1.31 23.93
C ARG A 736 6.96 0.17 24.88
N TYR A 737 6.28 -0.98 24.76
CA TYR A 737 6.54 -2.14 25.60
C TYR A 737 7.79 -2.92 25.24
N LEU A 738 8.19 -2.93 23.97
CA LEU A 738 9.39 -3.62 23.50
C LEU A 738 10.65 -2.77 23.68
N ASP A 739 10.61 -1.48 23.31
CA ASP A 739 11.78 -0.61 23.25
C ASP A 739 11.79 0.49 24.32
N GLY A 740 10.68 0.68 25.05
CA GLY A 740 10.53 1.73 26.06
C GLY A 740 10.40 3.15 25.50
N LYS A 741 10.27 3.31 24.16
CA LYS A 741 10.22 4.60 23.49
C LYS A 741 8.79 5.09 23.30
N ASP A 742 8.55 6.34 23.65
CA ASP A 742 7.24 7.01 23.56
C ASP A 742 7.35 8.26 22.68
N TYR A 743 6.88 8.15 21.46
CA TYR A 743 6.83 9.23 20.48
C TYR A 743 5.43 9.88 20.38
N THR A 744 4.44 9.38 21.09
CA THR A 744 3.04 9.80 21.02
C THR A 744 2.67 10.81 22.10
N THR A 745 3.09 10.56 23.35
CA THR A 745 2.69 11.41 24.48
C THR A 745 3.19 12.83 24.30
N GLY A 746 2.28 13.82 24.32
CA GLY A 746 2.62 15.23 24.17
C GLY A 746 3.11 15.63 22.77
N TYR A 747 2.82 14.86 21.74
CA TYR A 747 3.30 15.08 20.37
C TYR A 747 3.08 16.53 19.91
N ALA A 748 1.86 17.06 20.03
CA ALA A 748 1.55 18.43 19.57
C ALA A 748 2.40 19.51 20.28
N ALA A 749 2.57 19.39 21.60
CA ALA A 749 3.40 20.33 22.38
C ALA A 749 4.88 20.23 22.00
N ARG A 750 5.37 19.01 21.72
CA ARG A 750 6.76 18.80 21.25
C ARG A 750 6.97 19.40 19.87
N ILE A 751 6.03 19.27 18.95
CA ILE A 751 6.08 19.90 17.62
C ILE A 751 6.12 21.42 17.77
N ASP A 752 5.28 22.00 18.64
CA ASP A 752 5.28 23.44 18.88
C ASP A 752 6.62 23.92 19.45
N ALA A 753 7.28 23.11 20.26
CA ALA A 753 8.58 23.42 20.87
C ALA A 753 9.77 23.32 19.90
N VAL A 754 9.64 22.66 18.74
CA VAL A 754 10.72 22.59 17.74
C VAL A 754 11.03 24.00 17.24
N SER A 755 12.28 24.43 17.42
CA SER A 755 12.77 25.74 16.96
C SER A 755 13.42 25.62 15.58
N GLU A 756 13.55 26.75 14.87
CA GLU A 756 14.34 26.80 13.62
C GLU A 756 15.78 26.35 13.84
N ASN A 757 16.36 26.66 15.01
CA ASN A 757 17.71 26.21 15.34
C ASN A 757 17.81 24.68 15.47
N ASP A 758 16.77 24.00 15.94
CA ASP A 758 16.76 22.53 15.99
C ASP A 758 16.68 21.92 14.59
N ILE A 759 15.87 22.53 13.71
CA ILE A 759 15.81 22.15 12.29
C ILE A 759 17.19 22.33 11.62
N ARG A 760 17.82 23.50 11.79
CA ARG A 760 19.15 23.81 11.24
C ARG A 760 20.22 22.83 11.71
N LYS A 761 20.21 22.45 13.01
CA LYS A 761 21.13 21.43 13.54
C LYS A 761 20.97 20.08 12.83
N ILE A 762 19.74 19.68 12.54
CA ILE A 762 19.49 18.41 11.80
C ILE A 762 19.94 18.53 10.34
N LEU A 763 19.71 19.66 9.68
CA LEU A 763 20.16 19.90 8.31
C LEU A 763 21.68 19.91 8.21
N ASP A 764 22.39 20.59 9.14
CA ASP A 764 23.87 20.58 9.25
C ASP A 764 24.41 19.16 9.50
N LEU A 765 23.71 18.38 10.33
CA LEU A 765 24.06 16.99 10.57
C LEU A 765 23.92 16.13 9.28
N LEU A 766 22.89 16.37 8.48
CA LEU A 766 22.68 15.69 7.21
C LEU A 766 23.71 16.11 6.17
N GLU A 767 24.07 17.39 6.09
CA GLU A 767 25.12 17.90 5.18
C GLU A 767 26.45 17.16 5.41
N LYS A 768 26.82 16.94 6.67
CA LYS A 768 28.06 16.27 7.09
C LYS A 768 27.98 14.75 7.08
N GLY A 769 26.83 14.19 6.75
CA GLY A 769 26.58 12.75 6.75
C GLY A 769 27.30 11.98 5.66
N SER A 770 27.41 10.67 5.85
CA SER A 770 27.81 9.75 4.77
C SER A 770 26.84 9.84 3.61
N ARG A 771 27.34 9.91 2.36
CA ARG A 771 26.51 10.19 1.19
C ARG A 771 26.80 9.23 0.05
N ILE A 772 25.75 8.70 -0.55
CA ILE A 772 25.79 7.99 -1.83
C ILE A 772 24.96 8.77 -2.85
N GLU A 773 25.55 9.09 -3.98
CA GLU A 773 24.89 9.65 -5.16
C GLU A 773 24.84 8.57 -6.23
N TYR A 774 23.66 8.10 -6.58
CA TYR A 774 23.45 7.04 -7.55
C TYR A 774 22.70 7.62 -8.75
N ILE A 775 23.37 7.72 -9.89
CA ILE A 775 22.88 8.36 -11.09
C ILE A 775 22.64 7.31 -12.15
N ILE A 776 21.43 7.22 -12.65
CA ILE A 776 21.02 6.34 -13.74
C ILE A 776 20.85 7.19 -14.98
N ASN A 777 21.64 6.93 -16.00
CA ASN A 777 21.56 7.57 -17.29
C ASN A 777 20.84 6.66 -18.29
N SER A 778 19.98 7.19 -19.14
CA SER A 778 19.39 6.42 -20.23
C SER A 778 20.48 5.92 -21.18
N LYS A 779 20.29 4.71 -21.70
CA LYS A 779 21.18 4.13 -22.72
C LYS A 779 20.96 4.81 -24.07
#